data_0d1d431cb8852fff31625d85d7930458
#
_entry.id   0d1d431cb8852fff31625d85d7930458
#
_cell.length_a   1.000
_cell.length_b   1.000
_cell.length_c   1.000
_cell.angle_alpha   90.00
_cell.angle_beta   90.00
_cell.angle_gamma   90.00
#
_symmetry.space_group_name_H-M   'P 1'
#
loop_
_entity.id
_entity.type
_entity.pdbx_description
1 polymer ?
#
loop_
_entity_poly.entity_id
_entity_poly.type
_entity_poly.pdbx_seq_one_letter_code
_entity_poly.pdbx_strand_id
1 'polypeptide(L)'
;MKIKTIKQNLSLLLSCVLILTNVANTYALSSIRADKNINITARETSQANVVYLKNGEGSLTLGNGTVNNPYQNIRTALKNIKNGQTLKLVGTVSYTKYEVDNEKAPLPLIIDKNITIEGSSGKLPTDVDADGLVVRAPIQLGANVTFKNIKLQLVPQVVLGAGGRQNILGAQSPMAATIFAAGNNLTLDNVNTKVGTNSLQDKDRPYISGGTYKNNGTLGEKSVINIINPNSQTKFAAIYAGDYWNDRNIDVEINLNSSVLNNKIYTGGFSKKLTGNVSVRLGDKSNIYSFDKTNHSGNLNVTVDKDSYMDNLDINGIDELTLDENAKVILKKGSDLNIKNIKIKKDSVLDLRKGNNLNLKGNLTGANNVNNAGCVLIASTQTLNISNEVIGITKLNHLNTIYSQVVANNHQYVKANKSSNGDFVLDNIVHRGYILEKNISGNNKIWTVVKGNNIFKDFIWGNEYNEIIKPSKYKDYDISLSFINDKGANYIPYNQDWDDFEFTLKKADGTILDEYSALDDMDICFIVNYLSGEITLNILNENYEGKVRLSVKNKVANKSAIKDIIISKEKIVEPKPNKVSGIKATLNSYNSIKLTWNKAVNGANGYAVYRSTSKDGKYTLRKTITSKNTIEFTDTGLDTNTTYYYKVRAYRMIADKKKYGSYSEIVCAKPVLSKTTITVSSTSKKATIKWNKVLGASGYKVYSATSSNGTYSLKKTITSINTLSYTNTNLVSGKTYYYKVRAYRNVNGKVVYGPYSAVKSKKIK
;
A
#
# COMPACT_ATOMS: atom_id res chain seq x y z
N MET A 1 -24.82 -1.93 -46.57
CA MET A 1 -24.05 -2.99 -47.26
C MET A 1 -22.54 -2.96 -46.93
N LYS A 2 -22.12 -2.33 -45.79
CA LYS A 2 -20.69 -2.20 -45.38
C LYS A 2 -20.33 -2.99 -44.11
N ILE A 3 -21.26 -3.74 -43.51
CA ILE A 3 -21.04 -4.46 -42.22
C ILE A 3 -20.48 -5.88 -42.44
N LYS A 4 -20.57 -6.45 -43.65
CA LYS A 4 -20.12 -7.81 -43.91
C LYS A 4 -18.59 -7.96 -44.08
N THR A 5 -17.91 -6.91 -44.45
CA THR A 5 -16.45 -6.92 -44.71
C THR A 5 -15.63 -6.79 -43.42
N ILE A 6 -16.19 -6.22 -42.34
CA ILE A 6 -15.53 -5.97 -41.06
C ILE A 6 -15.31 -7.28 -40.26
N LYS A 7 -16.17 -8.29 -40.45
CA LYS A 7 -16.06 -9.56 -39.70
C LYS A 7 -14.93 -10.48 -40.16
N GLN A 8 -14.42 -10.33 -41.38
CA GLN A 8 -13.33 -11.17 -41.89
C GLN A 8 -11.92 -10.63 -41.53
N ASN A 9 -11.79 -9.33 -41.29
CA ASN A 9 -10.48 -8.74 -40.96
C ASN A 9 -10.19 -8.75 -39.43
N LEU A 10 -11.20 -8.96 -38.60
CA LEU A 10 -11.02 -9.03 -37.14
C LEU A 10 -10.32 -10.32 -36.70
N SER A 11 -10.43 -11.42 -37.45
CA SER A 11 -9.76 -12.69 -37.13
C SER A 11 -8.24 -12.66 -37.45
N LEU A 12 -7.83 -11.82 -38.40
CA LEU A 12 -6.41 -11.65 -38.70
C LEU A 12 -5.68 -10.69 -37.75
N LEU A 13 -6.38 -9.69 -37.21
CA LEU A 13 -5.79 -8.78 -36.23
C LEU A 13 -5.58 -9.45 -34.86
N LEU A 14 -6.49 -10.34 -34.45
CA LEU A 14 -6.31 -11.09 -33.19
C LEU A 14 -5.12 -12.05 -33.22
N SER A 15 -4.75 -12.59 -34.37
CA SER A 15 -3.57 -13.46 -34.51
C SER A 15 -2.25 -12.67 -34.50
N CYS A 16 -2.24 -11.41 -34.90
CA CYS A 16 -1.03 -10.57 -34.84
C CYS A 16 -0.78 -10.01 -33.44
N VAL A 17 -1.80 -9.74 -32.63
CA VAL A 17 -1.64 -9.25 -31.25
C VAL A 17 -1.08 -10.33 -30.32
N LEU A 18 -1.38 -11.61 -30.57
CA LEU A 18 -0.82 -12.71 -29.75
C LEU A 18 0.66 -13.01 -30.04
N ILE A 19 1.20 -12.56 -31.18
CA ILE A 19 2.61 -12.78 -31.55
C ILE A 19 3.51 -11.62 -31.05
N LEU A 20 2.97 -10.43 -30.84
CA LEU A 20 3.72 -9.25 -30.42
C LEU A 20 3.93 -9.13 -28.90
N THR A 21 3.19 -9.86 -28.08
CA THR A 21 3.37 -9.86 -26.61
C THR A 21 4.52 -10.73 -26.12
N ASN A 22 5.15 -11.52 -26.99
CA ASN A 22 6.27 -12.39 -26.62
C ASN A 22 7.68 -11.84 -26.99
N VAL A 23 7.77 -10.66 -27.57
CA VAL A 23 9.08 -10.07 -27.99
C VAL A 23 9.51 -8.86 -27.16
N ALA A 24 8.64 -8.31 -26.31
CA ALA A 24 8.93 -7.09 -25.55
C ALA A 24 9.73 -7.29 -24.24
N ASN A 25 10.14 -8.50 -23.88
CA ASN A 25 10.82 -8.78 -22.61
C ASN A 25 12.35 -9.02 -22.71
N THR A 26 13.00 -8.65 -23.82
CA THR A 26 14.44 -8.93 -24.00
C THR A 26 15.35 -7.71 -24.16
N TYR A 27 14.85 -6.49 -24.04
CA TYR A 27 15.70 -5.29 -24.15
C TYR A 27 15.46 -4.28 -23.03
N ALA A 28 15.93 -4.59 -21.83
CA ALA A 28 16.14 -3.60 -20.78
C ALA A 28 17.27 -4.00 -19.84
N LEU A 29 18.46 -4.27 -20.39
CA LEU A 29 19.68 -4.45 -19.60
C LEU A 29 20.92 -4.16 -20.46
N SER A 30 21.08 -2.91 -20.92
CA SER A 30 22.39 -2.42 -21.36
C SER A 30 22.38 -0.90 -21.49
N SER A 31 22.63 -0.17 -20.41
CA SER A 31 23.31 1.13 -20.46
C SER A 31 23.52 1.69 -19.04
N ILE A 32 24.50 1.16 -18.33
CA ILE A 32 25.33 1.93 -17.42
C ILE A 32 26.74 1.36 -17.57
N ARG A 33 27.51 1.97 -18.44
CA ARG A 33 28.97 1.81 -18.46
C ARG A 33 29.61 3.17 -18.62
N ALA A 34 30.53 3.42 -17.68
CA ALA A 34 31.63 4.36 -17.77
C ALA A 34 31.34 5.82 -17.38
N ASP A 35 31.65 6.15 -16.15
CA ASP A 35 32.58 7.26 -15.93
C ASP A 35 33.64 6.81 -14.89
N LYS A 36 34.86 6.68 -15.39
CA LYS A 36 36.08 6.49 -14.59
C LYS A 36 36.57 7.85 -14.14
N ASN A 37 36.84 7.97 -12.89
CA ASN A 37 37.78 8.77 -12.14
C ASN A 37 37.14 9.45 -10.95
N ILE A 38 36.96 8.66 -9.88
CA ILE A 38 36.96 9.21 -8.52
C ILE A 38 38.03 8.42 -7.76
N ASN A 39 39.12 9.10 -7.41
CA ASN A 39 40.09 8.60 -6.45
C ASN A 39 39.40 8.38 -5.11
N ILE A 40 39.09 7.13 -4.80
CA ILE A 40 38.64 6.74 -3.48
C ILE A 40 39.90 6.37 -2.69
N THR A 41 40.37 7.30 -1.89
CA THR A 41 41.15 6.95 -0.71
C THR A 41 40.26 6.09 0.18
N ALA A 42 40.48 4.78 0.12
CA ALA A 42 39.81 3.81 0.97
C ALA A 42 40.13 4.14 2.44
N ARG A 43 39.16 4.70 3.14
CA ARG A 43 39.19 4.71 4.60
C ARG A 43 38.91 3.28 5.06
N GLU A 44 39.93 2.65 5.61
CA GLU A 44 39.92 1.37 6.34
C GLU A 44 39.02 1.47 7.60
N THR A 45 37.70 1.48 7.46
CA THR A 45 36.78 1.43 8.60
C THR A 45 35.56 0.52 8.39
N SER A 46 35.59 -0.43 7.43
CA SER A 46 34.48 -1.38 7.23
C SER A 46 34.83 -2.86 7.45
N GLN A 47 36.04 -3.22 7.87
CA GLN A 47 36.42 -4.62 8.14
C GLN A 47 35.83 -5.21 9.44
N ALA A 48 35.24 -4.42 10.31
CA ALA A 48 34.69 -4.90 11.59
C ALA A 48 33.42 -5.78 11.45
N ASN A 49 32.73 -5.76 10.30
CA ASN A 49 31.41 -6.41 10.13
C ASN A 49 31.40 -7.67 9.26
N VAL A 50 32.56 -8.11 8.75
CA VAL A 50 32.64 -9.25 7.83
C VAL A 50 33.64 -10.28 8.35
N VAL A 51 33.22 -11.54 8.33
CA VAL A 51 34.05 -12.72 8.72
C VAL A 51 34.10 -13.68 7.53
N TYR A 52 35.23 -14.24 7.20
CA TYR A 52 35.43 -15.15 6.08
C TYR A 52 35.57 -16.59 6.51
N LEU A 53 34.95 -17.50 5.73
CA LEU A 53 35.00 -18.93 5.92
C LEU A 53 35.35 -19.60 4.59
N LYS A 54 36.36 -20.47 4.61
CA LYS A 54 36.80 -21.29 3.48
C LYS A 54 36.89 -22.74 3.93
N ASN A 55 36.56 -23.69 3.05
CA ASN A 55 36.72 -25.10 3.38
C ASN A 55 38.19 -25.49 3.56
N GLY A 56 38.52 -26.04 4.71
CA GLY A 56 39.87 -26.45 5.07
C GLY A 56 39.88 -27.83 5.71
N GLU A 57 39.18 -28.82 5.17
CA GLU A 57 39.20 -30.18 5.66
C GLU A 57 40.67 -30.70 5.74
N GLY A 58 41.13 -30.91 6.97
CA GLY A 58 42.50 -31.37 7.25
C GLY A 58 43.51 -30.31 7.70
N SER A 59 43.17 -29.02 7.67
CA SER A 59 44.04 -27.97 8.16
C SER A 59 44.06 -27.90 9.71
N LEU A 60 45.24 -27.94 10.32
CA LEU A 60 45.42 -27.72 11.76
C LEU A 60 45.29 -26.24 12.16
N THR A 61 45.28 -25.32 11.19
CA THR A 61 45.15 -23.87 11.44
C THR A 61 43.67 -23.48 11.40
N LEU A 62 43.15 -22.96 12.50
CA LEU A 62 41.76 -22.61 12.64
C LEU A 62 41.36 -21.32 11.89
N GLY A 63 42.33 -20.54 11.41
CA GLY A 63 42.09 -19.19 10.86
C GLY A 63 41.62 -18.19 11.92
N ASN A 64 41.49 -16.93 11.55
CA ASN A 64 40.99 -15.86 12.42
C ASN A 64 39.82 -15.09 11.84
N GLY A 65 39.30 -15.55 10.71
CA GLY A 65 38.10 -14.97 10.06
C GLY A 65 38.34 -13.75 9.16
N THR A 66 39.63 -13.37 8.96
CA THR A 66 39.96 -12.29 7.99
C THR A 66 39.99 -12.82 6.57
N VAL A 67 39.94 -11.93 5.56
CA VAL A 67 40.00 -12.31 4.15
C VAL A 67 41.29 -13.08 3.80
N ASN A 68 42.42 -12.74 4.43
CA ASN A 68 43.73 -13.37 4.22
C ASN A 68 43.94 -14.63 5.08
N ASN A 69 43.16 -14.79 6.15
CA ASN A 69 43.20 -15.94 7.02
C ASN A 69 41.78 -16.36 7.45
N PRO A 70 40.97 -16.85 6.51
CA PRO A 70 39.57 -17.23 6.78
C PRO A 70 39.48 -18.41 7.74
N TYR A 71 38.39 -18.51 8.49
CA TYR A 71 38.11 -19.72 9.26
C TYR A 71 38.04 -20.93 8.33
N GLN A 72 38.52 -22.07 8.83
CA GLN A 72 38.55 -23.31 8.04
C GLN A 72 37.42 -24.28 8.41
N ASN A 73 36.66 -23.96 9.44
CA ASN A 73 35.55 -24.79 9.93
C ASN A 73 34.36 -23.94 10.32
N ILE A 74 33.17 -24.34 9.88
CA ILE A 74 31.94 -23.57 10.10
C ILE A 74 31.57 -23.47 11.60
N ARG A 75 31.78 -24.50 12.41
CA ARG A 75 31.49 -24.42 13.85
C ARG A 75 32.38 -23.38 14.53
N THR A 76 33.65 -23.31 14.17
CA THR A 76 34.58 -22.31 14.67
C THR A 76 34.18 -20.92 14.24
N ALA A 77 33.77 -20.74 12.97
CA ALA A 77 33.28 -19.47 12.48
C ALA A 77 32.03 -19.03 13.24
N LEU A 78 31.03 -19.91 13.39
CA LEU A 78 29.77 -19.62 14.11
C LEU A 78 29.99 -19.32 15.59
N LYS A 79 30.99 -19.99 16.25
CA LYS A 79 31.35 -19.69 17.63
C LYS A 79 31.93 -18.29 17.81
N ASN A 80 32.74 -17.81 16.85
CA ASN A 80 33.49 -16.56 16.97
C ASN A 80 32.80 -15.35 16.32
N ILE A 81 31.86 -15.55 15.38
CA ILE A 81 31.11 -14.47 14.76
C ILE A 81 30.21 -13.75 15.78
N LYS A 82 30.01 -12.45 15.61
CA LYS A 82 29.15 -11.63 16.47
C LYS A 82 27.81 -11.33 15.80
N ASN A 83 26.81 -11.00 16.60
CA ASN A 83 25.54 -10.53 16.09
C ASN A 83 25.70 -9.32 15.15
N GLY A 84 24.96 -9.32 14.04
CA GLY A 84 25.00 -8.28 13.02
C GLY A 84 26.10 -8.42 11.98
N GLN A 85 27.02 -9.40 12.13
CA GLN A 85 28.09 -9.62 11.16
C GLN A 85 27.66 -10.48 9.98
N THR A 86 28.39 -10.37 8.86
CA THR A 86 28.24 -11.20 7.67
C THR A 86 29.34 -12.25 7.61
N LEU A 87 28.95 -13.53 7.46
CA LEU A 87 29.84 -14.64 7.17
C LEU A 87 29.97 -14.82 5.66
N LYS A 88 31.10 -14.46 5.10
CA LYS A 88 31.40 -14.63 3.67
C LYS A 88 32.00 -16.02 3.42
N LEU A 89 31.33 -16.78 2.55
CA LEU A 89 31.82 -18.08 2.09
C LEU A 89 32.78 -17.89 0.92
N VAL A 90 33.94 -18.57 0.98
CA VAL A 90 34.93 -18.59 -0.09
C VAL A 90 34.95 -19.99 -0.72
N GLY A 91 34.32 -20.13 -1.90
CA GLY A 91 34.09 -21.42 -2.54
C GLY A 91 33.02 -22.24 -1.83
N THR A 92 33.03 -23.56 -2.02
CA THR A 92 32.08 -24.46 -1.40
C THR A 92 32.57 -24.91 -0.04
N VAL A 93 31.80 -24.56 1.01
CA VAL A 93 32.07 -24.98 2.40
C VAL A 93 31.19 -26.18 2.73
N SER A 94 31.77 -27.23 3.29
CA SER A 94 31.07 -28.46 3.63
C SER A 94 31.01 -28.69 5.14
N TYR A 95 29.84 -28.98 5.66
CA TYR A 95 29.60 -29.49 7.01
C TYR A 95 29.22 -30.96 6.91
N THR A 96 30.23 -31.83 6.92
CA THR A 96 30.10 -33.28 6.70
C THR A 96 30.29 -34.15 7.95
N LYS A 97 31.02 -33.65 8.92
CA LYS A 97 31.24 -34.32 10.22
C LYS A 97 30.21 -33.77 11.22
N TYR A 98 29.20 -34.54 11.51
CA TYR A 98 28.19 -34.21 12.52
C TYR A 98 28.23 -35.26 13.63
N GLU A 99 27.76 -34.85 14.80
CA GLU A 99 27.51 -35.72 15.93
C GLU A 99 26.13 -36.34 15.80
N VAL A 100 25.94 -37.52 16.33
CA VAL A 100 24.64 -38.20 16.43
C VAL A 100 24.23 -38.26 17.90
N ASP A 101 22.93 -38.21 18.13
CA ASP A 101 22.37 -38.44 19.46
C ASP A 101 22.33 -39.96 19.81
N ASN A 102 21.76 -40.25 20.97
CA ASN A 102 21.60 -41.65 21.45
C ASN A 102 20.70 -42.49 20.54
N GLU A 103 19.87 -41.85 19.69
CA GLU A 103 19.01 -42.51 18.71
C GLU A 103 19.64 -42.62 17.31
N LYS A 104 20.94 -42.32 17.21
CA LYS A 104 21.74 -42.26 15.98
C LYS A 104 21.22 -41.26 14.95
N ALA A 105 20.43 -40.26 15.38
CA ALA A 105 20.01 -39.15 14.53
C ALA A 105 21.06 -38.02 14.51
N PRO A 106 21.31 -37.35 13.37
CA PRO A 106 22.29 -36.27 13.29
C PRO A 106 21.85 -35.09 14.15
N LEU A 107 22.78 -34.57 14.99
CA LEU A 107 22.54 -33.33 15.69
C LEU A 107 22.54 -32.14 14.72
N PRO A 108 21.65 -31.15 14.90
CA PRO A 108 21.53 -30.02 13.99
C PRO A 108 22.76 -29.10 14.02
N LEU A 109 23.03 -28.45 12.90
CA LEU A 109 23.90 -27.29 12.87
C LEU A 109 23.12 -26.10 13.46
N ILE A 110 23.46 -25.68 14.67
CA ILE A 110 22.81 -24.57 15.36
C ILE A 110 23.46 -23.25 14.95
N ILE A 111 22.65 -22.27 14.54
CA ILE A 111 23.07 -20.89 14.24
C ILE A 111 22.38 -19.97 15.24
N ASP A 112 23.10 -19.59 16.30
CA ASP A 112 22.60 -18.86 17.46
C ASP A 112 22.93 -17.36 17.47
N LYS A 113 23.35 -16.83 16.33
CA LYS A 113 23.68 -15.42 16.14
C LYS A 113 22.83 -14.81 15.02
N ASN A 114 22.46 -13.53 15.17
CA ASN A 114 21.82 -12.75 14.11
C ASN A 114 22.87 -12.43 13.04
N ILE A 115 22.92 -13.20 11.97
CA ILE A 115 23.95 -13.09 10.93
C ILE A 115 23.40 -13.21 9.52
N THR A 116 24.18 -12.69 8.56
CA THR A 116 24.01 -13.00 7.13
C THR A 116 25.11 -13.97 6.69
N ILE A 117 24.76 -15.04 5.99
CA ILE A 117 25.69 -15.97 5.33
C ILE A 117 25.61 -15.72 3.83
N GLU A 118 26.70 -15.26 3.23
CA GLU A 118 26.70 -14.78 1.83
C GLU A 118 27.94 -15.27 1.07
N GLY A 119 27.82 -15.47 -0.24
CA GLY A 119 28.95 -15.76 -1.12
C GLY A 119 29.93 -14.59 -1.21
N SER A 120 31.23 -14.89 -1.30
CA SER A 120 32.30 -13.89 -1.40
C SER A 120 32.66 -13.52 -2.84
N SER A 121 32.42 -14.42 -3.82
CA SER A 121 32.87 -14.28 -5.20
C SER A 121 32.05 -13.29 -6.03
N GLY A 122 30.86 -12.89 -5.57
CA GLY A 122 29.93 -12.08 -6.35
C GLY A 122 29.28 -12.82 -7.55
N LYS A 123 29.54 -14.12 -7.69
CA LYS A 123 28.91 -14.97 -8.72
C LYS A 123 27.47 -15.26 -8.39
N LEU A 124 26.65 -15.49 -9.42
CA LEU A 124 25.26 -15.87 -9.23
C LEU A 124 25.19 -17.29 -8.64
N PRO A 125 24.25 -17.59 -7.74
CA PRO A 125 24.09 -18.92 -7.15
C PRO A 125 23.81 -20.02 -8.17
N THR A 126 23.40 -19.67 -9.38
CA THR A 126 23.19 -20.57 -10.51
C THR A 126 24.48 -20.98 -11.24
N ASP A 127 25.57 -20.24 -11.04
CA ASP A 127 26.86 -20.51 -11.68
C ASP A 127 27.48 -21.78 -11.12
N VAL A 128 28.23 -22.50 -11.96
CA VAL A 128 28.80 -23.80 -11.59
C VAL A 128 29.76 -23.69 -10.40
N ASP A 129 30.54 -22.64 -10.37
CA ASP A 129 31.57 -22.34 -9.37
C ASP A 129 31.18 -21.27 -8.35
N ALA A 130 29.86 -21.03 -8.17
CA ALA A 130 29.36 -20.14 -7.14
C ALA A 130 29.66 -20.67 -5.73
N ASP A 131 29.88 -19.73 -4.82
CA ASP A 131 30.09 -20.05 -3.40
C ASP A 131 28.87 -20.77 -2.81
N GLY A 132 29.10 -21.68 -1.88
CA GLY A 132 28.01 -22.48 -1.34
C GLY A 132 28.28 -23.06 0.04
N LEU A 133 27.22 -23.54 0.67
CA LEU A 133 27.22 -24.29 1.91
C LEU A 133 26.54 -25.63 1.69
N VAL A 134 27.26 -26.71 1.90
CA VAL A 134 26.77 -28.09 1.86
C VAL A 134 26.67 -28.64 3.28
N VAL A 135 25.46 -28.99 3.71
CA VAL A 135 25.21 -29.47 5.09
C VAL A 135 24.58 -30.85 5.05
N ARG A 136 25.16 -31.80 5.79
CA ARG A 136 24.65 -33.16 5.96
C ARG A 136 23.94 -33.38 7.31
N ALA A 137 23.36 -32.34 7.85
CA ALA A 137 22.59 -32.35 9.08
C ALA A 137 21.44 -31.34 8.97
N PRO A 138 20.40 -31.42 9.79
CA PRO A 138 19.43 -30.33 9.91
C PRO A 138 20.12 -29.02 10.30
N ILE A 139 19.56 -27.89 9.89
CA ILE A 139 19.95 -26.58 10.39
C ILE A 139 18.87 -26.11 11.36
N GLN A 140 19.23 -25.68 12.55
CA GLN A 140 18.31 -25.06 13.49
C GLN A 140 18.76 -23.65 13.83
N LEU A 141 17.83 -22.71 13.76
CA LEU A 141 18.09 -21.32 14.12
C LEU A 141 17.89 -21.12 15.62
N GLY A 142 18.84 -20.50 16.27
CA GLY A 142 18.75 -19.93 17.61
C GLY A 142 18.68 -18.41 17.59
N ALA A 143 18.73 -17.80 16.39
CA ALA A 143 18.66 -16.36 16.14
C ALA A 143 18.19 -16.11 14.70
N ASN A 144 18.04 -14.83 14.30
CA ASN A 144 17.63 -14.47 12.93
C ASN A 144 18.80 -14.66 11.95
N VAL A 145 18.56 -15.40 10.87
CA VAL A 145 19.58 -15.75 9.88
C VAL A 145 19.12 -15.44 8.46
N THR A 146 20.00 -14.78 7.70
CA THR A 146 19.83 -14.59 6.26
C THR A 146 20.88 -15.39 5.50
N PHE A 147 20.43 -16.25 4.58
CA PHE A 147 21.26 -16.86 3.55
C PHE A 147 21.09 -16.06 2.27
N LYS A 148 22.20 -15.58 1.69
CA LYS A 148 22.13 -14.67 0.57
C LYS A 148 23.15 -15.01 -0.53
N ASN A 149 22.71 -14.98 -1.78
CA ASN A 149 23.55 -15.17 -2.96
C ASN A 149 24.47 -16.41 -2.87
N ILE A 150 23.95 -17.57 -2.43
CA ILE A 150 24.73 -18.80 -2.25
C ILE A 150 24.01 -20.03 -2.79
N LYS A 151 24.78 -21.09 -3.03
CA LYS A 151 24.25 -22.45 -3.10
C LYS A 151 24.07 -22.97 -1.67
N LEU A 152 22.86 -23.34 -1.28
CA LEU A 152 22.55 -23.94 0.01
C LEU A 152 22.03 -25.36 -0.21
N GLN A 153 22.88 -26.34 0.02
CA GLN A 153 22.58 -27.73 -0.23
C GLN A 153 22.48 -28.51 1.08
N LEU A 154 21.29 -28.97 1.41
CA LEU A 154 21.08 -29.91 2.49
C LEU A 154 21.01 -31.30 1.89
N VAL A 155 22.01 -32.14 2.20
CA VAL A 155 22.15 -33.46 1.62
C VAL A 155 21.69 -34.51 2.62
N PRO A 156 20.66 -35.30 2.33
CA PRO A 156 20.24 -36.42 3.16
C PRO A 156 21.39 -37.41 3.37
N GLN A 157 21.53 -37.93 4.58
CA GLN A 157 22.56 -38.93 4.85
C GLN A 157 22.17 -40.31 4.40
N VAL A 158 23.09 -41.01 3.75
CA VAL A 158 23.02 -42.46 3.54
C VAL A 158 23.70 -43.14 4.72
N VAL A 159 22.96 -43.81 5.59
CA VAL A 159 23.52 -44.68 6.62
C VAL A 159 23.71 -46.09 6.02
N LEU A 160 24.98 -46.52 5.93
CA LEU A 160 25.29 -47.91 5.57
C LEU A 160 24.93 -48.80 6.76
N GLY A 161 23.90 -49.62 6.63
CA GLY A 161 23.58 -50.66 7.62
C GLY A 161 24.63 -51.77 7.66
N ALA A 162 24.76 -52.45 8.80
CA ALA A 162 25.57 -53.65 8.92
C ALA A 162 25.09 -54.70 7.89
N GLY A 163 25.94 -55.00 6.91
CA GLY A 163 25.63 -55.92 5.79
C GLY A 163 25.62 -55.27 4.42
N GLY A 164 26.12 -54.02 4.28
CA GLY A 164 26.32 -53.35 2.98
C GLY A 164 25.02 -52.94 2.27
N ARG A 165 23.85 -53.07 2.89
CA ARG A 165 22.60 -52.52 2.37
C ARG A 165 22.52 -51.01 2.69
N GLN A 166 22.40 -50.21 1.67
CA GLN A 166 22.14 -48.77 1.80
C GLN A 166 20.72 -48.57 2.37
N ASN A 167 20.61 -48.43 3.67
CA ASN A 167 19.41 -47.90 4.28
C ASN A 167 19.53 -46.36 4.20
N ILE A 168 18.88 -45.79 3.21
CA ILE A 168 18.75 -44.33 3.09
C ILE A 168 17.77 -43.87 4.17
N LEU A 169 18.27 -43.66 5.40
CA LEU A 169 17.51 -43.02 6.48
C LEU A 169 17.04 -41.59 6.12
N GLY A 170 17.47 -41.09 4.97
CA GLY A 170 17.17 -39.73 4.53
C GLY A 170 16.16 -39.62 3.40
N ALA A 171 15.97 -40.62 2.58
CA ALA A 171 15.09 -40.48 1.41
C ALA A 171 13.58 -40.51 1.75
N GLN A 172 13.22 -40.84 2.97
CA GLN A 172 11.82 -40.87 3.43
C GLN A 172 11.56 -40.04 4.70
N SER A 173 12.60 -39.51 5.35
CA SER A 173 12.44 -38.64 6.53
C SER A 173 12.71 -37.19 6.12
N PRO A 174 11.74 -36.31 6.16
CA PRO A 174 11.92 -34.89 5.87
C PRO A 174 12.92 -34.21 6.82
N MET A 175 13.30 -34.86 7.90
CA MET A 175 14.12 -34.29 8.97
C MET A 175 15.57 -34.00 8.59
N ALA A 176 16.22 -34.87 7.83
CA ALA A 176 17.66 -34.78 7.58
C ALA A 176 18.07 -33.60 6.69
N ALA A 177 17.13 -33.10 5.89
CA ALA A 177 17.34 -31.99 4.96
C ALA A 177 16.42 -30.80 5.27
N THR A 178 16.23 -30.48 6.56
CA THR A 178 15.31 -29.41 7.00
C THR A 178 16.02 -28.25 7.64
N ILE A 179 15.56 -27.03 7.34
CA ILE A 179 15.90 -25.80 8.06
C ILE A 179 14.77 -25.49 9.04
N PHE A 180 15.08 -25.48 10.33
CA PHE A 180 14.13 -25.19 11.40
C PHE A 180 14.29 -23.73 11.83
N ALA A 181 13.25 -22.91 11.62
CA ALA A 181 13.25 -21.50 12.01
C ALA A 181 13.15 -21.31 13.54
N ALA A 182 12.51 -22.23 14.25
CA ALA A 182 12.51 -22.33 15.72
C ALA A 182 12.12 -21.02 16.44
N GLY A 183 11.11 -20.29 15.93
CA GLY A 183 10.68 -19.00 16.49
C GLY A 183 11.58 -17.82 16.12
N ASN A 184 12.39 -17.93 15.07
CA ASN A 184 13.27 -16.88 14.57
C ASN A 184 12.95 -16.52 13.12
N ASN A 185 13.61 -15.49 12.58
CA ASN A 185 13.48 -15.09 11.20
C ASN A 185 14.52 -15.81 10.34
N LEU A 186 14.04 -16.63 9.41
CA LEU A 186 14.78 -17.22 8.32
C LEU A 186 14.57 -16.41 7.05
N THR A 187 15.63 -15.85 6.46
CA THR A 187 15.55 -15.20 5.15
C THR A 187 16.44 -15.93 4.15
N LEU A 188 15.85 -16.31 3.01
CA LEU A 188 16.53 -16.92 1.88
C LEU A 188 16.44 -15.95 0.69
N ASP A 189 17.54 -15.23 0.43
CA ASP A 189 17.65 -14.20 -0.61
C ASP A 189 18.52 -14.69 -1.75
N ASN A 190 17.93 -14.96 -2.91
CA ASN A 190 18.61 -15.48 -4.09
C ASN A 190 19.47 -16.72 -3.78
N VAL A 191 18.84 -17.76 -3.21
CA VAL A 191 19.51 -19.01 -2.80
C VAL A 191 19.23 -20.14 -3.79
N ASN A 192 20.27 -20.82 -4.27
CA ASN A 192 20.14 -22.02 -5.07
C ASN A 192 20.13 -23.27 -4.16
N THR A 193 19.05 -24.04 -4.20
CA THR A 193 18.88 -25.25 -3.38
C THR A 193 19.02 -26.56 -4.17
N LYS A 194 19.44 -26.50 -5.45
CA LYS A 194 19.62 -27.68 -6.28
C LYS A 194 20.79 -28.53 -5.79
N VAL A 195 20.54 -29.81 -5.59
CA VAL A 195 21.55 -30.81 -5.21
C VAL A 195 21.97 -31.64 -6.43
N GLY A 196 23.26 -31.57 -6.81
CA GLY A 196 23.80 -32.38 -7.90
C GLY A 196 23.43 -31.92 -9.32
N THR A 197 23.91 -32.65 -10.33
CA THR A 197 23.74 -32.37 -11.77
C THR A 197 22.57 -33.11 -12.42
N ASN A 198 22.08 -34.16 -11.82
CA ASN A 198 20.99 -34.97 -12.36
C ASN A 198 19.62 -34.45 -11.95
N SER A 199 18.57 -34.75 -12.74
CA SER A 199 17.18 -34.42 -12.45
C SER A 199 16.70 -35.16 -11.19
N LEU A 200 16.93 -34.57 -10.03
CA LEU A 200 16.43 -35.08 -8.77
C LEU A 200 14.92 -34.90 -8.71
N GLN A 201 14.24 -35.92 -8.18
CA GLN A 201 12.82 -35.82 -7.87
C GLN A 201 12.62 -34.80 -6.75
N ASP A 202 11.43 -34.22 -6.64
CA ASP A 202 11.10 -33.20 -5.63
C ASP A 202 11.39 -33.61 -4.19
N LYS A 203 11.35 -34.92 -3.91
CA LYS A 203 11.69 -35.50 -2.59
C LYS A 203 13.14 -35.30 -2.14
N ASP A 204 14.05 -34.95 -3.06
CA ASP A 204 15.48 -34.77 -2.76
C ASP A 204 15.83 -33.30 -2.46
N ARG A 205 14.83 -32.42 -2.40
CA ARG A 205 14.99 -31.01 -2.08
C ARG A 205 14.85 -30.74 -0.59
N PRO A 206 15.44 -29.65 -0.07
CA PRO A 206 15.31 -29.32 1.34
C PRO A 206 13.88 -28.98 1.75
N TYR A 207 13.59 -29.18 3.02
CA TYR A 207 12.37 -28.76 3.68
C TYR A 207 12.63 -27.52 4.54
N ILE A 208 11.57 -26.77 4.83
CA ILE A 208 11.59 -25.69 5.83
C ILE A 208 10.53 -25.99 6.88
N SER A 209 10.85 -25.76 8.15
CA SER A 209 9.92 -25.87 9.26
C SER A 209 9.94 -24.62 10.12
N GLY A 210 8.78 -24.12 10.51
CA GLY A 210 8.62 -23.05 11.51
C GLY A 210 8.95 -23.50 12.93
N GLY A 211 8.92 -24.82 13.20
CA GLY A 211 9.19 -25.43 14.50
C GLY A 211 10.67 -25.69 14.79
N THR A 212 10.93 -26.54 15.78
CA THR A 212 12.26 -26.93 16.25
C THR A 212 12.63 -28.34 15.83
N TYR A 213 13.93 -28.62 15.81
CA TYR A 213 14.45 -29.97 15.71
C TYR A 213 14.50 -30.60 17.11
N LYS A 214 13.67 -31.61 17.37
CA LYS A 214 13.50 -32.27 18.68
C LYS A 214 13.21 -31.24 19.79
N ASN A 215 13.56 -31.57 21.03
CA ASN A 215 13.41 -30.68 22.19
C ASN A 215 14.61 -29.73 22.38
N ASN A 216 15.48 -29.62 21.38
CA ASN A 216 16.72 -28.86 21.48
C ASN A 216 16.48 -27.38 21.13
N GLY A 217 16.56 -26.52 22.12
CA GLY A 217 16.60 -25.06 21.96
C GLY A 217 15.38 -24.33 22.48
N THR A 218 15.58 -23.07 22.81
CA THR A 218 14.52 -22.14 23.18
C THR A 218 13.75 -21.76 21.93
N LEU A 219 12.43 -21.96 21.95
CA LEU A 219 11.55 -21.48 20.89
C LEU A 219 11.38 -19.95 21.04
N GLY A 220 11.62 -19.19 20.01
CA GLY A 220 11.28 -17.78 19.97
C GLY A 220 9.76 -17.54 19.92
N GLU A 221 9.34 -16.29 19.98
CA GLU A 221 7.91 -15.91 20.05
C GLU A 221 7.16 -16.14 18.73
N LYS A 222 7.85 -15.99 17.59
CA LYS A 222 7.26 -16.09 16.24
C LYS A 222 8.30 -16.56 15.24
N SER A 223 7.93 -17.51 14.38
CA SER A 223 8.75 -17.88 13.23
C SER A 223 8.39 -17.06 12.00
N VAL A 224 9.39 -16.49 11.33
CA VAL A 224 9.21 -15.79 10.05
C VAL A 224 10.09 -16.44 8.99
N ILE A 225 9.48 -16.88 7.91
CA ILE A 225 10.15 -17.53 6.77
C ILE A 225 10.01 -16.61 5.56
N ASN A 226 11.10 -16.00 5.13
CA ASN A 226 11.15 -15.12 3.96
C ASN A 226 11.92 -15.79 2.83
N ILE A 227 11.28 -15.99 1.69
CA ILE A 227 11.93 -16.43 0.45
C ILE A 227 11.78 -15.29 -0.56
N ILE A 228 12.86 -14.55 -0.75
CA ILE A 228 12.91 -13.35 -1.57
C ILE A 228 13.92 -13.52 -2.72
N ASN A 229 13.71 -12.79 -3.82
CA ASN A 229 14.56 -12.86 -5.02
C ASN A 229 14.93 -14.29 -5.45
N PRO A 230 14.00 -15.26 -5.45
CA PRO A 230 14.34 -16.63 -5.79
C PRO A 230 14.76 -16.73 -7.26
N ASN A 231 15.74 -17.60 -7.54
CA ASN A 231 16.15 -17.96 -8.89
C ASN A 231 15.46 -19.28 -9.33
N SER A 232 15.65 -19.67 -10.60
CA SER A 232 15.03 -20.88 -11.16
C SER A 232 15.37 -22.19 -10.41
N GLN A 233 16.41 -22.17 -9.61
CA GLN A 233 16.92 -23.30 -8.83
C GLN A 233 16.58 -23.21 -7.34
N THR A 234 15.89 -22.16 -6.90
CA THR A 234 15.35 -22.05 -5.54
C THR A 234 14.10 -22.89 -5.44
N LYS A 235 14.23 -24.11 -4.93
CA LYS A 235 13.12 -25.06 -4.80
C LYS A 235 13.19 -25.79 -3.47
N PHE A 236 12.03 -26.04 -2.88
CA PHE A 236 11.87 -26.79 -1.63
C PHE A 236 10.88 -27.94 -1.84
N ALA A 237 11.06 -29.04 -1.10
CA ALA A 237 10.13 -30.16 -1.13
C ALA A 237 8.80 -29.77 -0.48
N ALA A 238 8.85 -29.12 0.69
CA ALA A 238 7.69 -28.55 1.35
C ALA A 238 8.10 -27.51 2.40
N ILE A 239 7.13 -26.67 2.80
CA ILE A 239 7.19 -25.82 3.98
C ILE A 239 6.13 -26.31 4.96
N TYR A 240 6.56 -26.57 6.21
CA TYR A 240 5.70 -26.87 7.34
C TYR A 240 5.73 -25.70 8.32
N ALA A 241 4.60 -25.13 8.68
CA ALA A 241 4.56 -24.06 9.66
C ALA A 241 4.88 -24.56 11.08
N GLY A 242 4.43 -25.75 11.43
CA GLY A 242 4.63 -26.34 12.76
C GLY A 242 5.87 -27.22 12.89
N ASP A 243 5.90 -27.95 14.00
CA ASP A 243 6.99 -28.80 14.44
C ASP A 243 6.82 -30.26 13.95
N TYR A 244 7.91 -30.98 13.95
CA TYR A 244 7.89 -32.42 13.71
C TYR A 244 7.62 -33.22 14.99
N TRP A 245 8.14 -32.79 16.13
CA TRP A 245 8.24 -33.57 17.37
C TRP A 245 7.24 -33.16 18.45
N ASN A 246 6.83 -31.90 18.48
CA ASN A 246 6.03 -31.36 19.57
C ASN A 246 4.85 -30.56 19.06
N ASP A 247 3.75 -30.60 19.82
CA ASP A 247 2.67 -29.65 19.64
C ASP A 247 3.15 -28.25 20.02
N ARG A 248 2.78 -27.23 19.24
CA ARG A 248 3.24 -25.86 19.42
C ARG A 248 2.10 -24.85 19.38
N ASN A 249 2.27 -23.80 20.20
CA ASN A 249 1.44 -22.62 20.15
C ASN A 249 2.35 -21.41 19.83
N ILE A 250 2.64 -21.24 18.57
CA ILE A 250 3.50 -20.16 18.05
C ILE A 250 2.91 -19.64 16.74
N ASP A 251 2.95 -18.35 16.55
CA ASP A 251 2.57 -17.75 15.27
C ASP A 251 3.68 -17.93 14.23
N VAL A 252 3.27 -18.21 13.00
CA VAL A 252 4.20 -18.41 11.88
C VAL A 252 3.82 -17.51 10.71
N GLU A 253 4.81 -16.81 10.18
CA GLU A 253 4.68 -15.99 8.99
C GLU A 253 5.54 -16.55 7.86
N ILE A 254 4.93 -16.72 6.68
CA ILE A 254 5.59 -17.27 5.49
C ILE A 254 5.42 -16.27 4.36
N ASN A 255 6.51 -15.68 3.91
CA ASN A 255 6.54 -14.70 2.83
C ASN A 255 7.25 -15.31 1.61
N LEU A 256 6.49 -15.56 0.56
CA LEU A 256 6.96 -16.18 -0.67
C LEU A 256 6.87 -15.20 -1.83
N ASN A 257 8.00 -15.00 -2.50
CA ASN A 257 8.06 -14.19 -3.70
C ASN A 257 8.56 -15.05 -4.87
N SER A 258 7.64 -15.55 -5.70
CA SER A 258 7.89 -16.43 -6.85
C SER A 258 7.70 -17.95 -6.60
N SER A 259 7.81 -18.75 -7.66
CA SER A 259 7.52 -20.21 -7.67
C SER A 259 8.66 -21.04 -7.09
N VAL A 260 8.65 -21.21 -5.77
CA VAL A 260 9.68 -21.94 -5.04
C VAL A 260 9.24 -23.32 -4.54
N LEU A 261 7.94 -23.64 -4.63
CA LEU A 261 7.37 -24.90 -4.16
C LEU A 261 6.57 -25.60 -5.25
N ASN A 262 6.50 -26.90 -5.15
CA ASN A 262 5.59 -27.70 -5.96
C ASN A 262 4.26 -27.86 -5.22
N ASN A 263 3.45 -26.80 -5.28
CA ASN A 263 1.99 -26.84 -5.11
C ASN A 263 1.39 -26.71 -3.71
N LYS A 264 2.07 -26.97 -2.57
CA LYS A 264 1.41 -27.01 -1.28
C LYS A 264 2.24 -26.45 -0.12
N ILE A 265 1.57 -25.73 0.80
CA ILE A 265 2.10 -25.36 2.12
C ILE A 265 1.33 -26.15 3.19
N TYR A 266 2.06 -26.79 4.09
CA TYR A 266 1.51 -27.45 5.27
C TYR A 266 1.48 -26.45 6.42
N THR A 267 0.29 -26.05 6.85
CA THR A 267 0.12 -25.02 7.88
C THR A 267 0.17 -25.58 9.30
N GLY A 268 0.19 -26.89 9.46
CA GLY A 268 0.48 -27.58 10.71
C GLY A 268 1.92 -28.09 10.80
N GLY A 269 2.19 -28.92 11.81
CA GLY A 269 3.41 -29.69 11.90
C GLY A 269 3.33 -30.97 11.04
N PHE A 270 4.47 -31.62 10.84
CA PHE A 270 4.51 -32.88 10.06
C PHE A 270 3.60 -33.97 10.67
N SER A 271 3.69 -34.16 11.98
CA SER A 271 2.83 -35.12 12.73
C SER A 271 2.24 -34.52 14.01
N LYS A 272 2.53 -33.27 14.32
CA LYS A 272 2.19 -32.58 15.56
C LYS A 272 1.36 -31.34 15.30
N LYS A 273 0.58 -30.92 16.30
CA LYS A 273 -0.35 -29.81 16.17
C LYS A 273 0.34 -28.46 16.28
N LEU A 274 -0.08 -27.52 15.45
CA LEU A 274 0.14 -26.09 15.59
C LEU A 274 -1.18 -25.42 15.97
N THR A 275 -1.21 -24.69 17.08
CA THR A 275 -2.39 -23.95 17.55
C THR A 275 -2.27 -22.44 17.35
N GLY A 276 -1.06 -21.92 17.11
CA GLY A 276 -0.83 -20.53 16.73
C GLY A 276 -1.36 -20.21 15.33
N ASN A 277 -1.38 -18.93 14.98
CA ASN A 277 -1.86 -18.48 13.69
C ASN A 277 -0.77 -18.60 12.61
N VAL A 278 -1.19 -18.90 11.40
CA VAL A 278 -0.31 -18.91 10.22
C VAL A 278 -0.71 -17.81 9.28
N SER A 279 0.23 -16.93 8.96
CA SER A 279 0.07 -15.87 7.96
C SER A 279 0.94 -16.16 6.76
N VAL A 280 0.36 -16.22 5.58
CA VAL A 280 1.08 -16.47 4.32
C VAL A 280 0.92 -15.29 3.39
N ARG A 281 2.03 -14.74 2.90
CA ARG A 281 2.05 -13.72 1.84
C ARG A 281 2.57 -14.33 0.56
N LEU A 282 1.81 -14.17 -0.51
CA LEU A 282 2.12 -14.71 -1.84
C LEU A 282 2.40 -13.55 -2.80
N GLY A 283 3.66 -13.39 -3.17
CA GLY A 283 4.08 -12.44 -4.18
C GLY A 283 3.90 -12.97 -5.61
N ASP A 284 4.29 -12.16 -6.60
CA ASP A 284 4.15 -12.47 -8.01
C ASP A 284 4.81 -13.80 -8.39
N LYS A 285 4.15 -14.58 -9.26
CA LYS A 285 4.59 -15.90 -9.76
C LYS A 285 4.69 -16.99 -8.69
N SER A 286 4.08 -16.83 -7.52
CA SER A 286 4.02 -17.93 -6.55
C SER A 286 3.16 -19.07 -7.09
N ASN A 287 3.70 -20.30 -7.07
CA ASN A 287 3.00 -21.52 -7.57
C ASN A 287 2.36 -22.31 -6.42
N ILE A 288 1.73 -21.61 -5.48
CA ILE A 288 1.02 -22.25 -4.38
C ILE A 288 -0.43 -22.43 -4.80
N TYR A 289 -0.84 -23.69 -4.96
CA TYR A 289 -2.21 -24.01 -5.38
C TYR A 289 -3.10 -24.43 -4.22
N SER A 290 -2.53 -24.88 -3.09
CA SER A 290 -3.32 -25.31 -1.94
C SER A 290 -2.57 -25.21 -0.61
N PHE A 291 -3.35 -25.25 0.47
CA PHE A 291 -2.87 -25.29 1.85
C PHE A 291 -3.36 -26.57 2.51
N ASP A 292 -2.46 -27.25 3.22
CA ASP A 292 -2.83 -28.41 4.05
C ASP A 292 -2.91 -27.98 5.51
N LYS A 293 -4.12 -27.93 6.03
CA LYS A 293 -4.41 -27.52 7.42
C LYS A 293 -4.48 -28.73 8.37
N THR A 294 -4.10 -29.91 7.93
CA THR A 294 -3.93 -31.08 8.81
C THR A 294 -2.94 -30.70 9.92
N ASN A 295 -3.28 -31.03 11.17
CA ASN A 295 -2.50 -30.67 12.35
C ASN A 295 -2.38 -29.14 12.62
N HIS A 296 -3.31 -28.32 12.09
CA HIS A 296 -3.39 -26.89 12.40
C HIS A 296 -4.79 -26.50 12.87
N SER A 297 -4.89 -25.96 14.07
CA SER A 297 -6.16 -25.51 14.67
C SER A 297 -6.26 -23.98 14.82
N GLY A 298 -5.17 -23.24 14.64
CA GLY A 298 -5.17 -21.78 14.57
C GLY A 298 -5.78 -21.22 13.26
N ASN A 299 -5.79 -19.90 13.11
CA ASN A 299 -6.25 -19.26 11.89
C ASN A 299 -5.17 -19.31 10.81
N LEU A 300 -5.61 -19.55 9.59
CA LEU A 300 -4.80 -19.40 8.38
C LEU A 300 -5.22 -18.14 7.64
N ASN A 301 -4.35 -17.14 7.60
CA ASN A 301 -4.55 -15.88 6.90
C ASN A 301 -3.65 -15.83 5.67
N VAL A 302 -4.23 -15.66 4.50
CA VAL A 302 -3.48 -15.60 3.24
C VAL A 302 -3.65 -14.21 2.62
N THR A 303 -2.54 -13.58 2.27
CA THR A 303 -2.51 -12.31 1.52
C THR A 303 -1.85 -12.54 0.18
N VAL A 304 -2.52 -12.16 -0.89
CA VAL A 304 -1.91 -12.03 -2.21
C VAL A 304 -1.42 -10.60 -2.36
N ASP A 305 -0.11 -10.45 -2.55
CA ASP A 305 0.56 -9.16 -2.51
C ASP A 305 0.17 -8.26 -3.69
N LYS A 306 0.46 -6.98 -3.52
CA LYS A 306 0.22 -5.95 -4.52
C LYS A 306 0.81 -6.32 -5.88
N ASP A 307 0.04 -6.06 -6.95
CA ASP A 307 0.38 -6.32 -8.35
C ASP A 307 0.67 -7.80 -8.67
N SER A 308 0.28 -8.73 -7.79
CA SER A 308 0.53 -10.17 -7.93
C SER A 308 -0.62 -10.89 -8.63
N TYR A 309 -0.27 -11.94 -9.40
CA TYR A 309 -1.22 -12.79 -10.10
C TYR A 309 -1.13 -14.23 -9.63
N MET A 310 -2.28 -14.80 -9.21
CA MET A 310 -2.43 -16.19 -8.78
C MET A 310 -3.48 -16.89 -9.64
N ASP A 311 -3.08 -17.89 -10.41
CA ASP A 311 -4.01 -18.76 -11.13
C ASP A 311 -4.16 -20.09 -10.39
N ASN A 312 -5.38 -20.60 -10.35
CA ASN A 312 -5.68 -21.94 -9.85
C ASN A 312 -5.48 -22.12 -8.32
N LEU A 313 -5.74 -21.07 -7.51
CA LEU A 313 -5.64 -21.13 -6.05
C LEU A 313 -6.79 -21.94 -5.44
N ASP A 314 -6.44 -22.96 -4.65
CA ASP A 314 -7.39 -23.66 -3.79
C ASP A 314 -7.48 -22.97 -2.43
N ILE A 315 -8.64 -22.40 -2.14
CA ILE A 315 -8.87 -21.60 -0.92
C ILE A 315 -9.41 -22.42 0.24
N ASN A 316 -9.55 -23.74 0.08
CA ASN A 316 -10.01 -24.60 1.16
C ASN A 316 -9.07 -24.54 2.36
N GLY A 317 -9.65 -24.38 3.55
CA GLY A 317 -8.90 -24.30 4.79
C GLY A 317 -8.36 -22.89 5.14
N ILE A 318 -8.47 -21.92 4.24
CA ILE A 318 -8.13 -20.52 4.52
C ILE A 318 -9.22 -19.91 5.43
N ASP A 319 -8.83 -19.23 6.50
CA ASP A 319 -9.78 -18.50 7.35
C ASP A 319 -10.01 -17.08 6.83
N GLU A 320 -8.95 -16.37 6.43
CA GLU A 320 -9.05 -15.05 5.82
C GLU A 320 -8.19 -14.95 4.56
N LEU A 321 -8.78 -14.50 3.46
CA LEU A 321 -8.10 -14.17 2.21
C LEU A 321 -8.11 -12.65 2.00
N THR A 322 -6.94 -12.04 1.88
CA THR A 322 -6.77 -10.64 1.51
C THR A 322 -6.15 -10.53 0.13
N LEU A 323 -6.79 -9.81 -0.78
CA LEU A 323 -6.22 -9.36 -2.03
C LEU A 323 -5.71 -7.93 -1.85
N ASP A 324 -4.41 -7.71 -1.98
CA ASP A 324 -3.81 -6.38 -1.92
C ASP A 324 -4.07 -5.60 -3.24
N GLU A 325 -3.66 -4.34 -3.33
CA GLU A 325 -3.94 -3.49 -4.50
C GLU A 325 -3.47 -4.16 -5.80
N ASN A 326 -4.31 -4.14 -6.84
CA ASN A 326 -4.09 -4.74 -8.16
C ASN A 326 -3.83 -6.26 -8.14
N ALA A 327 -3.97 -6.94 -7.01
CA ALA A 327 -3.80 -8.40 -6.96
C ALA A 327 -4.91 -9.11 -7.74
N LYS A 328 -4.56 -10.15 -8.46
CA LYS A 328 -5.51 -10.96 -9.21
C LYS A 328 -5.45 -12.43 -8.81
N VAL A 329 -6.57 -12.96 -8.37
CA VAL A 329 -6.70 -14.36 -7.93
C VAL A 329 -7.77 -15.05 -8.74
N ILE A 330 -7.43 -16.19 -9.32
CA ILE A 330 -8.35 -17.11 -10.00
C ILE A 330 -8.42 -18.40 -9.17
N LEU A 331 -9.65 -18.79 -8.80
CA LEU A 331 -9.85 -20.03 -8.07
C LEU A 331 -9.54 -21.27 -8.90
N LYS A 332 -9.05 -22.29 -8.23
CA LYS A 332 -8.95 -23.64 -8.78
C LYS A 332 -10.34 -24.14 -9.19
N LYS A 333 -10.41 -24.81 -10.34
CA LYS A 333 -11.65 -25.41 -10.82
C LYS A 333 -12.24 -26.38 -9.78
N GLY A 334 -13.50 -26.18 -9.45
CA GLY A 334 -14.22 -27.01 -8.50
C GLY A 334 -13.98 -26.69 -7.02
N SER A 335 -13.24 -25.63 -6.69
CA SER A 335 -13.07 -25.18 -5.30
C SER A 335 -14.37 -24.63 -4.74
N ASP A 336 -14.61 -24.93 -3.45
CA ASP A 336 -15.70 -24.31 -2.68
C ASP A 336 -15.21 -23.06 -1.97
N LEU A 337 -16.04 -22.02 -1.92
CA LEU A 337 -15.75 -20.78 -1.16
C LEU A 337 -16.03 -21.00 0.34
N ASN A 338 -15.27 -21.89 0.97
CA ASN A 338 -15.47 -22.31 2.35
C ASN A 338 -14.51 -21.61 3.31
N ILE A 339 -14.46 -20.28 3.29
CA ILE A 339 -13.58 -19.46 4.12
C ILE A 339 -14.41 -18.51 4.99
N LYS A 340 -13.79 -17.99 6.06
CA LYS A 340 -14.49 -17.07 6.98
C LYS A 340 -14.60 -15.66 6.41
N ASN A 341 -13.48 -15.07 5.98
CA ASN A 341 -13.48 -13.68 5.55
C ASN A 341 -12.71 -13.48 4.25
N ILE A 342 -13.18 -12.52 3.45
CA ILE A 342 -12.47 -12.02 2.26
C ILE A 342 -12.33 -10.52 2.37
N LYS A 343 -11.13 -10.00 2.07
CA LYS A 343 -10.84 -8.58 1.92
C LYS A 343 -10.34 -8.30 0.52
N ILE A 344 -10.98 -7.37 -0.17
CA ILE A 344 -10.67 -7.01 -1.56
C ILE A 344 -10.29 -5.54 -1.60
N LYS A 345 -9.00 -5.26 -1.87
CA LYS A 345 -8.49 -3.89 -1.95
C LYS A 345 -8.62 -3.32 -3.36
N LYS A 346 -8.17 -2.08 -3.52
CA LYS A 346 -8.29 -1.28 -4.74
C LYS A 346 -7.79 -2.04 -5.96
N ASP A 347 -8.60 -2.04 -7.02
CA ASP A 347 -8.33 -2.60 -8.35
C ASP A 347 -7.91 -4.09 -8.35
N SER A 348 -8.02 -4.78 -7.20
CA SER A 348 -7.80 -6.22 -7.14
C SER A 348 -9.00 -7.01 -7.67
N VAL A 349 -8.74 -8.21 -8.16
CA VAL A 349 -9.76 -9.06 -8.81
C VAL A 349 -9.76 -10.45 -8.21
N LEU A 350 -10.91 -10.88 -7.70
CA LEU A 350 -11.18 -12.24 -7.26
C LEU A 350 -12.10 -12.97 -8.26
N ASP A 351 -11.55 -13.89 -9.02
CA ASP A 351 -12.28 -14.65 -10.01
C ASP A 351 -12.82 -15.97 -9.43
N LEU A 352 -14.09 -15.99 -9.14
CA LEU A 352 -14.81 -17.13 -8.57
C LEU A 352 -15.47 -18.04 -9.63
N ARG A 353 -15.39 -17.72 -10.91
CA ARG A 353 -16.14 -18.40 -11.98
C ARG A 353 -15.86 -19.89 -12.10
N LYS A 354 -14.69 -20.34 -11.68
CA LYS A 354 -14.30 -21.76 -11.68
C LYS A 354 -14.72 -22.51 -10.39
N GLY A 355 -15.21 -21.81 -9.38
CA GLY A 355 -15.67 -22.39 -8.11
C GLY A 355 -16.99 -23.14 -8.24
N ASN A 356 -17.25 -24.11 -7.35
CA ASN A 356 -18.51 -24.85 -7.27
C ASN A 356 -19.52 -24.15 -6.36
N ASN A 357 -19.24 -24.10 -5.06
CA ASN A 357 -20.10 -23.47 -4.07
C ASN A 357 -19.53 -22.12 -3.66
N LEU A 358 -20.26 -21.06 -3.91
CA LEU A 358 -19.88 -19.71 -3.56
C LEU A 358 -20.52 -19.26 -2.23
N ASN A 359 -20.29 -20.04 -1.16
CA ASN A 359 -20.84 -19.79 0.18
C ASN A 359 -19.77 -19.30 1.12
N LEU A 360 -19.60 -17.98 1.23
CA LEU A 360 -18.69 -17.33 2.18
C LEU A 360 -19.30 -17.40 3.59
N LYS A 361 -18.59 -18.00 4.54
CA LYS A 361 -19.07 -18.21 5.92
C LYS A 361 -19.06 -16.95 6.79
N GLY A 362 -18.26 -15.96 6.47
CA GLY A 362 -18.09 -14.73 7.25
C GLY A 362 -18.37 -13.50 6.42
N ASN A 363 -17.44 -12.53 6.48
CA ASN A 363 -17.61 -11.21 5.89
C ASN A 363 -16.88 -11.07 4.55
N LEU A 364 -17.45 -10.27 3.65
CA LEU A 364 -16.76 -9.74 2.50
C LEU A 364 -16.52 -8.25 2.72
N THR A 365 -15.25 -7.84 2.74
CA THR A 365 -14.86 -6.45 2.97
C THR A 365 -14.30 -5.85 1.69
N GLY A 366 -14.95 -4.82 1.18
CA GLY A 366 -14.52 -3.99 0.06
C GLY A 366 -13.93 -2.65 0.52
N ALA A 367 -13.96 -1.66 -0.36
CA ALA A 367 -13.41 -0.32 -0.13
C ALA A 367 -14.44 0.67 0.41
N ASN A 368 -13.97 1.83 0.88
CA ASN A 368 -14.85 2.90 1.37
C ASN A 368 -15.55 3.69 0.26
N ASN A 369 -15.12 3.54 -0.98
CA ASN A 369 -15.73 4.18 -2.16
C ASN A 369 -15.49 3.36 -3.43
N VAL A 370 -16.28 3.61 -4.47
CA VAL A 370 -16.26 2.88 -5.75
C VAL A 370 -14.89 2.97 -6.46
N ASN A 371 -14.24 4.12 -6.41
CA ASN A 371 -12.96 4.34 -7.12
C ASN A 371 -11.81 3.54 -6.51
N ASN A 372 -11.96 3.08 -5.28
CA ASN A 372 -10.98 2.25 -4.58
C ASN A 372 -11.45 0.80 -4.42
N ALA A 373 -12.56 0.44 -5.05
CA ALA A 373 -13.12 -0.90 -4.92
C ALA A 373 -12.42 -1.90 -5.84
N GLY A 374 -12.11 -3.08 -5.30
CA GLY A 374 -11.75 -4.24 -6.10
C GLY A 374 -12.98 -4.96 -6.63
N CYS A 375 -12.77 -5.97 -7.46
CA CYS A 375 -13.81 -6.64 -8.22
C CYS A 375 -13.92 -8.14 -7.89
N VAL A 376 -15.14 -8.64 -7.83
CA VAL A 376 -15.44 -10.08 -7.79
C VAL A 376 -16.04 -10.49 -9.13
N LEU A 377 -15.49 -11.54 -9.75
CA LEU A 377 -16.01 -12.15 -10.96
C LEU A 377 -16.76 -13.44 -10.62
N ILE A 378 -18.00 -13.54 -11.04
CA ILE A 378 -18.83 -14.76 -10.92
C ILE A 378 -19.43 -15.14 -12.26
N ALA A 379 -19.78 -16.41 -12.45
CA ALA A 379 -20.45 -16.83 -13.68
C ALA A 379 -21.94 -16.36 -13.70
N SER A 380 -22.53 -16.24 -14.89
CA SER A 380 -23.90 -15.77 -15.09
C SER A 380 -24.98 -16.60 -14.38
N THR A 381 -24.66 -17.82 -13.98
CA THR A 381 -25.58 -18.76 -13.30
C THR A 381 -25.24 -18.95 -11.82
N GLN A 382 -24.18 -18.31 -11.32
CA GLN A 382 -23.72 -18.47 -9.94
C GLN A 382 -24.32 -17.42 -9.02
N THR A 383 -24.52 -17.79 -7.76
CA THR A 383 -24.88 -16.87 -6.66
C THR A 383 -23.83 -16.91 -5.59
N LEU A 384 -23.28 -15.76 -5.22
CA LEU A 384 -22.38 -15.59 -4.08
C LEU A 384 -23.22 -15.40 -2.80
N ASN A 385 -23.22 -16.39 -1.93
CA ASN A 385 -23.90 -16.33 -0.64
C ASN A 385 -22.90 -15.91 0.45
N ILE A 386 -23.22 -14.87 1.20
CA ILE A 386 -22.39 -14.32 2.28
C ILE A 386 -23.18 -14.47 3.58
N SER A 387 -22.70 -15.35 4.47
CA SER A 387 -23.45 -15.70 5.68
C SER A 387 -23.54 -14.55 6.69
N ASN A 388 -22.52 -13.71 6.75
CA ASN A 388 -22.48 -12.53 7.62
C ASN A 388 -22.67 -11.24 6.81
N GLU A 389 -21.71 -10.33 6.84
CA GLU A 389 -21.87 -8.99 6.34
C GLU A 389 -21.04 -8.70 5.09
N VAL A 390 -21.60 -7.85 4.24
CA VAL A 390 -20.85 -7.09 3.25
C VAL A 390 -20.49 -5.76 3.89
N ILE A 391 -19.22 -5.40 3.87
CA ILE A 391 -18.66 -4.18 4.44
C ILE A 391 -17.98 -3.38 3.32
N GLY A 392 -18.32 -2.08 3.20
CA GLY A 392 -17.78 -1.24 2.14
C GLY A 392 -18.35 -1.59 0.77
N ILE A 393 -17.65 -1.18 -0.29
CA ILE A 393 -18.09 -1.31 -1.68
C ILE A 393 -17.21 -2.30 -2.43
N THR A 394 -17.83 -3.24 -3.14
CA THR A 394 -17.15 -4.21 -4.01
C THR A 394 -17.77 -4.13 -5.40
N LYS A 395 -16.94 -4.11 -6.44
CA LYS A 395 -17.40 -4.23 -7.82
C LYS A 395 -17.79 -5.68 -8.11
N LEU A 396 -18.88 -5.87 -8.82
CA LEU A 396 -19.35 -7.16 -9.31
C LEU A 396 -19.23 -7.21 -10.82
N ASN A 397 -18.63 -8.26 -11.32
CA ASN A 397 -18.58 -8.53 -12.75
C ASN A 397 -18.95 -9.99 -13.01
N HIS A 398 -19.74 -10.24 -14.07
CA HIS A 398 -20.22 -11.58 -14.43
C HIS A 398 -19.86 -11.96 -15.88
N LEU A 399 -18.77 -11.48 -16.39
CA LEU A 399 -18.34 -11.71 -17.77
C LEU A 399 -18.25 -13.18 -18.12
N ASN A 400 -19.10 -13.58 -19.07
CA ASN A 400 -18.72 -14.60 -20.03
C ASN A 400 -18.21 -13.92 -21.29
N THR A 401 -17.07 -14.33 -21.77
CA THR A 401 -16.33 -13.79 -22.90
C THR A 401 -17.04 -13.92 -24.26
N ILE A 402 -18.28 -14.33 -24.31
CA ILE A 402 -19.06 -14.53 -25.53
C ILE A 402 -20.28 -13.63 -25.49
N TYR A 403 -20.32 -12.69 -26.40
CA TYR A 403 -21.27 -11.59 -26.62
C TYR A 403 -22.75 -11.94 -26.74
N SER A 404 -23.13 -13.21 -26.64
CA SER A 404 -24.48 -13.68 -26.92
C SER A 404 -25.22 -14.31 -25.75
N GLN A 405 -24.58 -14.48 -24.60
CA GLN A 405 -25.32 -15.05 -23.45
C GLN A 405 -25.97 -13.92 -22.65
N VAL A 406 -27.25 -13.86 -22.80
CA VAL A 406 -28.21 -13.09 -22.06
C VAL A 406 -27.90 -13.22 -20.55
N VAL A 407 -27.61 -12.11 -19.91
CA VAL A 407 -27.73 -12.02 -18.46
C VAL A 407 -29.11 -12.54 -18.10
N ALA A 408 -29.20 -13.57 -17.28
CA ALA A 408 -30.49 -14.08 -16.85
C ALA A 408 -31.17 -12.94 -16.09
N ASN A 409 -32.25 -12.42 -16.70
CA ASN A 409 -33.04 -11.34 -16.11
C ASN A 409 -33.54 -11.83 -14.73
N ASN A 410 -33.38 -10.99 -13.70
CA ASN A 410 -33.73 -11.31 -12.32
C ASN A 410 -32.87 -12.38 -11.62
N HIS A 411 -31.69 -12.73 -12.13
CA HIS A 411 -30.80 -13.62 -11.40
C HIS A 411 -30.22 -12.92 -10.14
N GLN A 412 -30.28 -13.63 -9.02
CA GLN A 412 -29.75 -13.17 -7.73
C GLN A 412 -28.25 -13.48 -7.66
N TYR A 413 -27.41 -12.49 -7.98
CA TYR A 413 -25.96 -12.70 -8.03
C TYR A 413 -25.30 -12.71 -6.65
N VAL A 414 -25.82 -11.93 -5.71
CA VAL A 414 -25.28 -11.88 -4.35
C VAL A 414 -26.42 -11.90 -3.34
N LYS A 415 -26.22 -12.68 -2.28
CA LYS A 415 -27.12 -12.77 -1.14
C LYS A 415 -26.33 -12.65 0.15
N ALA A 416 -26.65 -11.71 1.03
CA ALA A 416 -25.99 -11.47 2.29
C ALA A 416 -26.99 -11.20 3.42
N ASN A 417 -26.53 -11.10 4.65
CA ASN A 417 -27.36 -10.72 5.79
C ASN A 417 -27.93 -9.30 5.57
N LYS A 418 -29.17 -9.07 5.96
CA LYS A 418 -29.84 -7.77 5.82
C LYS A 418 -29.16 -6.64 6.60
N SER A 419 -28.43 -6.94 7.68
CA SER A 419 -27.66 -5.98 8.47
C SER A 419 -26.42 -5.45 7.75
N SER A 420 -26.05 -6.03 6.60
CA SER A 420 -24.87 -5.61 5.83
C SER A 420 -24.92 -4.11 5.51
N ASN A 421 -23.87 -3.38 5.91
CA ASN A 421 -23.72 -1.94 5.65
C ASN A 421 -23.03 -1.65 4.31
N GLY A 422 -22.41 -2.66 3.70
CA GLY A 422 -21.74 -2.55 2.42
C GLY A 422 -22.68 -2.70 1.22
N ASP A 423 -22.09 -2.52 0.04
CA ASP A 423 -22.81 -2.58 -1.22
C ASP A 423 -21.98 -3.23 -2.33
N PHE A 424 -22.70 -3.72 -3.33
CA PHE A 424 -22.14 -4.12 -4.62
C PHE A 424 -22.53 -3.11 -5.69
N VAL A 425 -21.58 -2.83 -6.58
CA VAL A 425 -21.81 -2.04 -7.77
C VAL A 425 -21.37 -2.85 -8.99
N LEU A 426 -22.08 -2.71 -10.12
CA LEU A 426 -21.63 -3.35 -11.34
C LEU A 426 -20.29 -2.72 -11.78
N ASP A 427 -19.35 -3.57 -12.18
CA ASP A 427 -18.13 -3.11 -12.83
C ASP A 427 -18.47 -2.62 -14.23
N ASN A 428 -18.15 -1.37 -14.51
CA ASN A 428 -18.69 -0.58 -15.61
C ASN A 428 -18.36 -1.07 -17.01
N ILE A 429 -17.35 -1.93 -17.15
CA ILE A 429 -16.81 -2.30 -18.47
C ILE A 429 -17.74 -3.25 -19.24
N VAL A 430 -18.76 -3.84 -18.60
CA VAL A 430 -19.37 -5.04 -19.17
C VAL A 430 -20.90 -5.11 -19.13
N HIS A 431 -21.56 -4.23 -18.40
CA HIS A 431 -23.01 -4.39 -18.13
C HIS A 431 -23.89 -3.42 -18.93
N ARG A 432 -24.02 -3.71 -20.19
CA ARG A 432 -24.79 -2.94 -21.15
C ARG A 432 -26.30 -3.08 -20.93
N GLY A 433 -26.94 -2.00 -20.54
CA GLY A 433 -28.40 -1.98 -20.36
C GLY A 433 -28.91 -2.73 -19.11
N TYR A 434 -28.03 -3.18 -18.23
CA TYR A 434 -28.38 -3.83 -16.96
C TYR A 434 -27.97 -2.97 -15.78
N ILE A 435 -28.75 -3.05 -14.72
CA ILE A 435 -28.46 -2.40 -13.43
C ILE A 435 -28.49 -3.44 -12.32
N LEU A 436 -27.79 -3.16 -11.24
CA LEU A 436 -27.81 -3.99 -10.03
C LEU A 436 -28.85 -3.40 -9.07
N GLU A 437 -29.96 -4.08 -8.90
CA GLU A 437 -30.97 -3.72 -7.91
C GLU A 437 -30.70 -4.42 -6.59
N LYS A 438 -30.92 -3.69 -5.53
CA LYS A 438 -30.75 -4.15 -4.15
C LYS A 438 -32.10 -4.21 -3.46
N ASN A 439 -32.49 -5.40 -3.03
CA ASN A 439 -33.75 -5.66 -2.37
C ASN A 439 -33.54 -6.39 -1.03
N ILE A 440 -34.46 -6.19 -0.08
CA ILE A 440 -34.49 -6.93 1.18
C ILE A 440 -35.61 -7.96 1.11
N SER A 441 -35.29 -9.23 1.32
CA SER A 441 -36.25 -10.31 1.39
C SER A 441 -35.99 -11.17 2.63
N GLY A 442 -36.89 -11.11 3.60
CA GLY A 442 -36.74 -11.75 4.90
C GLY A 442 -35.50 -11.23 5.64
N ASN A 443 -34.58 -12.13 5.96
CA ASN A 443 -33.32 -11.79 6.63
C ASN A 443 -32.16 -11.54 5.67
N ASN A 444 -32.42 -11.44 4.37
CA ASN A 444 -31.39 -11.29 3.36
C ASN A 444 -31.46 -9.96 2.64
N LYS A 445 -30.30 -9.39 2.35
CA LYS A 445 -30.06 -8.37 1.35
C LYS A 445 -29.62 -9.07 0.07
N ILE A 446 -30.30 -8.79 -1.02
CA ILE A 446 -30.13 -9.49 -2.30
C ILE A 446 -29.77 -8.48 -3.37
N TRP A 447 -28.76 -8.76 -4.16
CA TRP A 447 -28.40 -7.98 -5.34
C TRP A 447 -28.76 -8.78 -6.59
N THR A 448 -29.66 -8.22 -7.35
CA THR A 448 -30.22 -8.81 -8.57
C THR A 448 -29.86 -7.97 -9.77
N VAL A 449 -29.37 -8.58 -10.82
CA VAL A 449 -29.17 -7.89 -12.09
C VAL A 449 -30.48 -7.87 -12.86
N VAL A 450 -30.96 -6.69 -13.16
CA VAL A 450 -32.22 -6.48 -13.91
C VAL A 450 -31.94 -5.64 -15.14
N LYS A 451 -32.76 -5.80 -16.18
CA LYS A 451 -32.72 -4.93 -17.35
C LYS A 451 -33.22 -3.55 -16.93
N GLY A 452 -32.31 -2.57 -16.93
CA GLY A 452 -32.62 -1.19 -16.58
C GLY A 452 -33.00 -0.38 -17.81
N ASN A 453 -33.80 0.66 -17.60
CA ASN A 453 -33.88 1.77 -18.55
C ASN A 453 -32.60 2.60 -18.37
N ASN A 454 -31.57 2.24 -19.10
CA ASN A 454 -30.29 2.92 -19.03
C ASN A 454 -30.31 4.02 -20.09
N ILE A 455 -30.63 5.24 -19.65
CA ILE A 455 -30.73 6.41 -20.54
C ILE A 455 -29.43 7.21 -20.40
N PHE A 456 -28.75 7.48 -21.51
CA PHE A 456 -27.60 8.34 -21.55
C PHE A 456 -27.97 9.75 -21.07
N LYS A 457 -27.15 10.32 -20.17
CA LYS A 457 -27.34 11.65 -19.61
C LYS A 457 -26.22 12.62 -19.94
N ASP A 458 -24.97 12.22 -19.75
CA ASP A 458 -23.82 13.12 -19.90
C ASP A 458 -22.50 12.38 -20.09
N PHE A 459 -21.42 13.14 -20.34
CA PHE A 459 -20.06 12.68 -20.48
C PHE A 459 -19.18 13.19 -19.33
N ILE A 460 -18.19 12.42 -18.92
CA ILE A 460 -17.13 12.87 -18.00
C ILE A 460 -15.79 12.45 -18.57
N TRP A 461 -14.94 13.44 -18.87
CA TRP A 461 -13.54 13.16 -19.23
C TRP A 461 -12.73 12.75 -18.00
N GLY A 462 -11.97 11.67 -18.10
CA GLY A 462 -10.88 11.37 -17.18
C GLY A 462 -9.73 12.37 -17.35
N ASN A 463 -8.81 12.38 -16.40
CA ASN A 463 -7.68 13.35 -16.37
C ASN A 463 -6.49 12.92 -17.25
N GLU A 464 -6.62 11.88 -18.06
CA GLU A 464 -5.52 11.36 -18.86
C GLU A 464 -5.33 12.19 -20.13
N TYR A 465 -4.09 12.47 -20.46
CA TYR A 465 -3.59 13.15 -21.67
C TYR A 465 -4.28 14.46 -22.07
N ASN A 466 -3.87 15.58 -21.49
CA ASN A 466 -3.98 16.88 -22.14
C ASN A 466 -2.77 17.18 -23.04
N GLU A 467 -1.66 16.47 -22.84
CA GLU A 467 -0.40 16.63 -23.57
C GLU A 467 0.26 15.27 -23.81
N ILE A 468 0.67 15.03 -25.04
CA ILE A 468 1.51 13.89 -25.43
C ILE A 468 2.87 14.45 -25.81
N ILE A 469 3.86 14.14 -24.98
CA ILE A 469 5.23 14.61 -25.19
C ILE A 469 6.05 13.48 -25.77
N LYS A 470 6.82 13.77 -26.82
CA LYS A 470 7.60 12.80 -27.58
C LYS A 470 6.72 11.67 -28.09
N PRO A 471 5.85 11.95 -29.05
CA PRO A 471 4.98 10.92 -29.61
C PRO A 471 5.81 9.78 -30.20
N SER A 472 5.33 8.57 -30.03
CA SER A 472 5.92 7.37 -30.60
C SER A 472 4.99 6.79 -31.65
N LYS A 473 5.52 6.41 -32.81
CA LYS A 473 4.75 5.77 -33.87
C LYS A 473 4.15 4.44 -33.35
N TYR A 474 2.89 4.23 -33.60
CA TYR A 474 2.10 3.05 -33.17
C TYR A 474 1.98 2.85 -31.65
N LYS A 475 2.23 3.88 -30.86
CA LYS A 475 1.90 3.82 -29.44
C LYS A 475 0.47 4.25 -29.23
N ASP A 476 -0.29 3.44 -28.49
CA ASP A 476 -1.64 3.74 -28.07
C ASP A 476 -1.65 4.70 -26.88
N TYR A 477 -2.49 5.72 -26.96
CA TYR A 477 -2.73 6.69 -25.90
C TYR A 477 -4.21 6.64 -25.50
N ASP A 478 -4.52 5.96 -24.41
CA ASP A 478 -5.89 5.78 -23.94
C ASP A 478 -6.46 7.10 -23.43
N ILE A 479 -7.60 7.49 -23.98
CA ILE A 479 -8.32 8.69 -23.57
C ILE A 479 -9.53 8.27 -22.77
N SER A 480 -9.49 8.52 -21.50
CA SER A 480 -10.56 8.16 -20.58
C SER A 480 -11.77 9.07 -20.77
N LEU A 481 -12.86 8.53 -21.29
CA LEU A 481 -14.16 9.17 -21.37
C LEU A 481 -15.22 8.25 -20.73
N SER A 482 -15.89 8.74 -19.71
CA SER A 482 -17.01 8.04 -19.09
C SER A 482 -18.33 8.57 -19.62
N PHE A 483 -19.19 7.68 -20.01
CA PHE A 483 -20.57 7.95 -20.39
C PHE A 483 -21.45 7.77 -19.16
N ILE A 484 -22.30 8.72 -18.83
CA ILE A 484 -23.08 8.73 -17.58
C ILE A 484 -24.57 8.59 -17.89
N ASN A 485 -25.25 7.73 -17.15
CA ASN A 485 -26.68 7.55 -17.24
C ASN A 485 -27.46 8.54 -16.35
N ASP A 486 -28.78 8.50 -16.46
CA ASP A 486 -29.70 9.33 -15.69
C ASP A 486 -29.59 9.18 -14.17
N LYS A 487 -29.06 8.05 -13.69
CA LYS A 487 -28.83 7.75 -12.28
C LYS A 487 -27.39 8.12 -11.80
N GLY A 488 -26.56 8.70 -12.69
CA GLY A 488 -25.18 9.09 -12.37
C GLY A 488 -24.18 7.93 -12.40
N ALA A 489 -24.57 6.75 -12.86
CA ALA A 489 -23.69 5.60 -13.08
C ALA A 489 -23.17 5.59 -14.53
N ASN A 490 -22.15 4.81 -14.79
CA ASN A 490 -21.61 4.69 -16.16
C ASN A 490 -22.65 4.06 -17.09
N TYR A 491 -22.77 4.69 -18.26
CA TYR A 491 -23.55 4.23 -19.38
C TYR A 491 -22.62 3.67 -20.44
N ILE A 492 -22.85 2.44 -20.89
CA ILE A 492 -22.14 1.89 -22.05
C ILE A 492 -23.17 1.59 -23.12
N PRO A 493 -23.07 2.23 -24.30
CA PRO A 493 -23.98 1.99 -25.40
C PRO A 493 -23.95 0.52 -25.85
N TYR A 494 -25.09 -0.01 -26.26
CA TYR A 494 -25.22 -1.39 -26.73
C TYR A 494 -25.63 -1.44 -28.21
N ASN A 495 -24.86 -2.14 -29.04
CA ASN A 495 -25.16 -2.34 -30.47
C ASN A 495 -25.57 -1.04 -31.17
N GLN A 496 -26.86 -0.91 -31.47
CA GLN A 496 -27.45 0.25 -32.18
C GLN A 496 -27.40 1.56 -31.39
N ASP A 497 -27.21 1.50 -30.07
CA ASP A 497 -27.09 2.73 -29.29
C ASP A 497 -25.81 3.52 -29.66
N TRP A 498 -24.81 2.88 -30.23
CA TRP A 498 -23.60 3.54 -30.73
C TRP A 498 -23.90 4.44 -31.94
N ASP A 499 -24.94 4.19 -32.69
CA ASP A 499 -25.37 5.03 -33.82
C ASP A 499 -25.84 6.43 -33.36
N ASP A 500 -26.18 6.54 -32.07
CA ASP A 500 -26.55 7.81 -31.45
C ASP A 500 -25.30 8.67 -31.13
N PHE A 501 -24.08 8.12 -31.18
CA PHE A 501 -22.86 8.83 -30.87
C PHE A 501 -22.09 9.16 -32.16
N GLU A 502 -21.58 10.38 -32.20
CA GLU A 502 -20.72 10.89 -33.24
C GLU A 502 -19.36 11.24 -32.64
N PHE A 503 -18.31 10.63 -33.14
CA PHE A 503 -16.93 10.89 -32.74
C PHE A 503 -16.24 11.67 -33.84
N THR A 504 -15.54 12.73 -33.50
CA THR A 504 -14.82 13.55 -34.46
C THR A 504 -13.47 13.98 -33.90
N LEU A 505 -12.38 13.72 -34.63
CA LEU A 505 -11.08 14.26 -34.34
C LEU A 505 -10.75 15.34 -35.38
N LYS A 506 -10.37 16.54 -34.92
CA LYS A 506 -9.99 17.67 -35.79
C LYS A 506 -8.59 18.16 -35.48
N LYS A 507 -7.81 18.49 -36.52
CA LYS A 507 -6.59 19.27 -36.40
C LYS A 507 -6.90 20.74 -36.05
N ALA A 508 -5.87 21.52 -35.67
CA ALA A 508 -6.04 22.95 -35.35
C ALA A 508 -6.54 23.78 -36.53
N ASP A 509 -6.26 23.39 -37.74
CA ASP A 509 -6.72 24.02 -38.98
C ASP A 509 -8.18 23.67 -39.36
N GLY A 510 -8.85 22.82 -38.59
CA GLY A 510 -10.19 22.36 -38.81
C GLY A 510 -10.30 21.08 -39.64
N THR A 511 -9.21 20.54 -40.14
CA THR A 511 -9.20 19.27 -40.87
C THR A 511 -9.77 18.15 -40.02
N ILE A 512 -10.79 17.45 -40.53
CA ILE A 512 -11.40 16.30 -39.85
C ILE A 512 -10.57 15.06 -40.18
N LEU A 513 -10.22 14.34 -39.15
CA LEU A 513 -9.54 13.04 -39.24
C LEU A 513 -10.61 11.96 -39.04
N ASP A 514 -10.92 11.21 -40.08
CA ASP A 514 -11.91 10.14 -40.03
C ASP A 514 -11.37 8.92 -39.28
N GLU A 515 -12.28 8.16 -38.67
CA GLU A 515 -12.00 6.92 -37.95
C GLU A 515 -11.31 5.85 -38.83
N TYR A 516 -11.45 5.95 -40.16
CA TYR A 516 -11.00 4.93 -41.12
C TYR A 516 -10.65 5.47 -42.53
N SER A 517 -10.13 6.65 -42.68
CA SER A 517 -9.55 7.00 -44.00
C SER A 517 -8.20 6.29 -44.20
N ALA A 518 -7.93 5.86 -45.43
CA ALA A 518 -6.78 5.03 -45.80
C ALA A 518 -5.46 5.41 -45.10
N LEU A 519 -4.82 4.41 -44.51
CA LEU A 519 -3.68 4.49 -43.59
C LEU A 519 -2.42 5.18 -44.13
N ASP A 520 -2.38 5.52 -45.39
CA ASP A 520 -1.12 5.94 -46.06
C ASP A 520 -0.79 7.43 -45.91
N ASP A 521 -1.75 8.29 -45.52
CA ASP A 521 -1.55 9.75 -45.41
C ASP A 521 -1.98 10.38 -44.06
N MET A 522 -2.23 9.57 -43.03
CA MET A 522 -2.67 10.10 -41.76
C MET A 522 -1.54 10.27 -40.74
N ASP A 523 -1.47 11.43 -40.13
CA ASP A 523 -0.54 11.69 -39.01
C ASP A 523 -1.02 11.06 -37.70
N ILE A 524 -2.35 11.03 -37.50
CA ILE A 524 -3.01 10.62 -36.27
C ILE A 524 -4.37 10.02 -36.60
N CYS A 525 -4.74 8.96 -35.90
CA CYS A 525 -6.11 8.44 -35.88
C CYS A 525 -6.58 8.21 -34.46
N PHE A 526 -7.88 8.01 -34.30
CA PHE A 526 -8.42 7.50 -33.04
C PHE A 526 -9.21 6.22 -33.30
N ILE A 527 -9.25 5.36 -32.30
CA ILE A 527 -9.97 4.10 -32.31
C ILE A 527 -10.95 4.11 -31.15
N VAL A 528 -12.21 3.84 -31.43
CA VAL A 528 -13.23 3.65 -30.40
C VAL A 528 -13.43 2.16 -30.22
N ASN A 529 -13.15 1.68 -29.01
CA ASN A 529 -13.52 0.34 -28.65
C ASN A 529 -15.01 0.32 -28.28
N TYR A 530 -15.84 -0.04 -29.26
CA TYR A 530 -17.31 -0.12 -29.09
C TYR A 530 -17.75 -1.18 -28.04
N LEU A 531 -16.81 -1.94 -27.51
CA LEU A 531 -17.07 -2.95 -26.49
C LEU A 531 -16.85 -2.43 -25.08
N SER A 532 -15.82 -1.62 -24.87
CA SER A 532 -15.46 -1.05 -23.57
C SER A 532 -15.84 0.42 -23.43
N GLY A 533 -16.09 1.11 -24.54
CA GLY A 533 -16.27 2.57 -24.56
C GLY A 533 -14.94 3.34 -24.45
N GLU A 534 -13.81 2.64 -24.51
CA GLU A 534 -12.48 3.25 -24.50
C GLU A 534 -12.19 3.92 -25.83
N ILE A 535 -11.55 5.09 -25.77
CA ILE A 535 -11.07 5.82 -26.93
C ILE A 535 -9.56 5.82 -26.87
N THR A 536 -8.93 5.30 -27.91
CA THR A 536 -7.47 5.26 -28.05
C THR A 536 -7.04 6.20 -29.18
N LEU A 537 -6.13 7.11 -28.87
CA LEU A 537 -5.47 7.94 -29.89
C LEU A 537 -4.18 7.24 -30.35
N ASN A 538 -4.05 7.03 -31.62
CA ASN A 538 -2.86 6.40 -32.23
C ASN A 538 -2.13 7.42 -33.11
N ILE A 539 -0.83 7.61 -32.84
CA ILE A 539 0.02 8.54 -33.59
C ILE A 539 0.79 7.75 -34.64
N LEU A 540 0.44 7.97 -35.91
CA LEU A 540 1.05 7.28 -37.05
C LEU A 540 2.31 7.97 -37.52
N ASN A 541 2.40 9.30 -37.34
CA ASN A 541 3.59 10.10 -37.65
C ASN A 541 4.23 10.61 -36.35
N GLU A 542 5.36 10.03 -35.98
CA GLU A 542 6.12 10.44 -34.77
C GLU A 542 6.65 11.89 -34.84
N ASN A 543 6.64 12.49 -36.02
CA ASN A 543 7.04 13.87 -36.25
C ASN A 543 5.88 14.86 -36.15
N TYR A 544 4.66 14.39 -35.96
CA TYR A 544 3.53 15.27 -35.84
C TYR A 544 3.63 16.13 -34.58
N GLU A 545 3.43 17.43 -34.75
CA GLU A 545 3.29 18.40 -33.68
C GLU A 545 2.06 19.24 -33.92
N GLY A 546 1.27 19.45 -32.90
CA GLY A 546 0.10 20.29 -33.01
C GLY A 546 -0.96 20.01 -31.95
N LYS A 547 -2.05 20.75 -32.07
CA LYS A 547 -3.23 20.57 -31.23
C LYS A 547 -4.30 19.84 -32.05
N VAL A 548 -4.82 18.77 -31.44
CA VAL A 548 -5.99 18.07 -31.95
C VAL A 548 -7.15 18.18 -30.99
N ARG A 549 -8.37 18.19 -31.51
CA ARG A 549 -9.60 18.28 -30.76
C ARG A 549 -10.43 17.04 -30.99
N LEU A 550 -10.59 16.24 -29.95
CA LEU A 550 -11.54 15.13 -29.93
C LEU A 550 -12.89 15.62 -29.42
N SER A 551 -13.94 15.42 -30.20
CA SER A 551 -15.32 15.69 -29.80
C SER A 551 -16.17 14.44 -29.90
N VAL A 552 -16.98 14.22 -28.89
CA VAL A 552 -17.99 13.15 -28.85
C VAL A 552 -19.36 13.80 -28.63
N LYS A 553 -20.30 13.48 -29.46
CA LYS A 553 -21.68 14.01 -29.39
C LYS A 553 -22.67 12.86 -29.34
N ASN A 554 -23.60 12.92 -28.38
CA ASN A 554 -24.80 12.09 -28.43
C ASN A 554 -25.91 12.88 -29.16
N LYS A 555 -26.39 12.35 -30.28
CA LYS A 555 -27.34 13.02 -31.16
C LYS A 555 -28.73 13.11 -30.55
N VAL A 556 -29.14 12.09 -29.79
CA VAL A 556 -30.48 12.00 -29.17
C VAL A 556 -30.56 12.90 -27.94
N ALA A 557 -29.58 12.81 -27.04
CA ALA A 557 -29.55 13.65 -25.84
C ALA A 557 -29.06 15.09 -26.11
N ASN A 558 -28.55 15.37 -27.32
CA ASN A 558 -27.95 16.64 -27.72
C ASN A 558 -26.85 17.11 -26.72
N LYS A 559 -26.03 16.19 -26.28
CA LYS A 559 -24.89 16.40 -25.38
C LYS A 559 -23.61 16.23 -26.13
N SER A 560 -22.60 17.02 -25.77
CA SER A 560 -21.26 16.92 -26.37
C SER A 560 -20.19 17.05 -25.31
N ALA A 561 -19.10 16.29 -25.50
CA ALA A 561 -17.87 16.41 -24.74
C ALA A 561 -16.71 16.72 -25.69
N ILE A 562 -15.86 17.67 -25.31
CA ILE A 562 -14.74 18.12 -26.13
C ILE A 562 -13.46 18.02 -25.29
N LYS A 563 -12.40 17.46 -25.86
CA LYS A 563 -11.07 17.42 -25.28
C LYS A 563 -10.02 17.91 -26.29
N ASP A 564 -9.23 18.90 -25.88
CA ASP A 564 -8.08 19.37 -26.64
C ASP A 564 -6.83 18.64 -26.17
N ILE A 565 -6.06 18.08 -27.10
CA ILE A 565 -4.85 17.31 -26.86
C ILE A 565 -3.71 17.99 -27.62
N ILE A 566 -2.62 18.31 -26.91
CA ILE A 566 -1.42 18.91 -27.50
C ILE A 566 -0.36 17.81 -27.65
N ILE A 567 0.17 17.69 -28.87
CA ILE A 567 1.22 16.75 -29.25
C ILE A 567 2.47 17.53 -29.55
N SER A 568 3.57 17.28 -28.83
CA SER A 568 4.83 18.01 -28.97
C SER A 568 6.04 17.11 -28.81
N LYS A 569 7.09 17.37 -29.60
CA LYS A 569 8.41 16.73 -29.45
C LYS A 569 9.20 17.27 -28.27
N GLU A 570 8.98 18.52 -27.92
CA GLU A 570 9.63 19.17 -26.78
C GLU A 570 8.71 19.19 -25.59
N LYS A 571 9.31 19.10 -24.41
CA LYS A 571 8.57 19.23 -23.16
C LYS A 571 8.03 20.66 -23.09
N ILE A 572 6.73 20.82 -23.32
CA ILE A 572 6.06 22.07 -23.03
C ILE A 572 6.24 22.31 -21.54
N VAL A 573 7.02 23.34 -21.19
CA VAL A 573 7.15 23.76 -19.79
C VAL A 573 5.84 24.42 -19.42
N GLU A 574 4.90 23.61 -18.93
CA GLU A 574 3.67 24.19 -18.41
C GLU A 574 3.99 25.23 -17.33
N PRO A 575 3.42 26.42 -17.44
CA PRO A 575 3.70 27.47 -16.48
C PRO A 575 3.34 27.00 -15.07
N LYS A 576 4.27 27.20 -14.16
CA LYS A 576 3.99 26.98 -12.73
C LYS A 576 2.80 27.85 -12.33
N PRO A 577 1.95 27.41 -11.37
CA PRO A 577 0.91 28.27 -10.85
C PRO A 577 1.47 29.61 -10.38
N ASN A 578 0.72 30.67 -10.57
CA ASN A 578 1.15 31.99 -10.13
C ASN A 578 1.38 32.02 -8.61
N LYS A 579 2.23 32.97 -8.19
CA LYS A 579 2.42 33.27 -6.78
C LYS A 579 1.06 33.58 -6.14
N VAL A 580 0.79 32.99 -5.01
CA VAL A 580 -0.40 33.29 -4.21
C VAL A 580 -0.30 34.70 -3.67
N SER A 581 -1.31 35.53 -3.93
CA SER A 581 -1.39 36.91 -3.48
C SER A 581 -2.47 37.10 -2.41
N GLY A 582 -2.49 38.27 -1.78
CA GLY A 582 -3.54 38.65 -0.84
C GLY A 582 -3.61 37.82 0.43
N ILE A 583 -2.50 37.13 0.78
CA ILE A 583 -2.46 36.32 2.00
C ILE A 583 -2.62 37.22 3.24
N LYS A 584 -3.47 36.77 4.16
CA LYS A 584 -3.69 37.40 5.46
C LYS A 584 -3.71 36.34 6.56
N ALA A 585 -3.14 36.70 7.71
CA ALA A 585 -3.21 35.88 8.91
C ALA A 585 -3.95 36.70 10.00
N THR A 586 -5.06 36.21 10.45
CA THR A 586 -5.90 36.87 11.45
C THR A 586 -6.04 36.01 12.70
N LEU A 587 -6.14 36.69 13.85
CA LEU A 587 -6.44 36.00 15.10
C LEU A 587 -7.83 35.38 15.00
N ASN A 588 -7.93 34.05 15.25
CA ASN A 588 -9.19 33.35 15.30
C ASN A 588 -9.60 33.02 16.75
N SER A 589 -8.64 32.54 17.55
CA SER A 589 -8.87 32.30 18.98
C SER A 589 -7.54 32.33 19.76
N TYR A 590 -7.60 32.03 21.06
CA TYR A 590 -6.42 31.94 21.92
C TYR A 590 -5.38 30.90 21.47
N ASN A 591 -5.75 29.95 20.62
CA ASN A 591 -4.90 28.87 20.14
C ASN A 591 -5.09 28.58 18.63
N SER A 592 -5.65 29.52 17.89
CA SER A 592 -5.84 29.32 16.43
C SER A 592 -5.71 30.63 15.65
N ILE A 593 -5.21 30.49 14.42
CA ILE A 593 -5.02 31.57 13.44
C ILE A 593 -5.74 31.17 12.16
N LYS A 594 -6.56 32.07 11.62
CA LYS A 594 -7.19 31.92 10.32
C LYS A 594 -6.33 32.57 9.25
N LEU A 595 -6.02 31.84 8.20
CA LEU A 595 -5.37 32.30 6.97
C LEU A 595 -6.41 32.42 5.87
N THR A 596 -6.30 33.46 5.05
CA THR A 596 -7.05 33.63 3.82
C THR A 596 -6.12 34.13 2.72
N TRP A 597 -6.42 33.85 1.46
CA TRP A 597 -5.65 34.33 0.31
C TRP A 597 -6.50 34.43 -0.94
N ASN A 598 -5.97 35.08 -1.98
CA ASN A 598 -6.66 35.16 -3.27
C ASN A 598 -6.47 33.83 -4.04
N LYS A 599 -7.49 33.44 -4.80
CA LYS A 599 -7.43 32.29 -5.69
C LYS A 599 -6.27 32.45 -6.68
N ALA A 600 -5.40 31.45 -6.74
CA ALA A 600 -4.33 31.41 -7.73
C ALA A 600 -4.89 31.18 -9.13
N VAL A 601 -4.39 31.92 -10.11
CA VAL A 601 -4.68 31.76 -11.53
C VAL A 601 -3.66 30.82 -12.19
N ASN A 602 -3.85 30.50 -13.47
CA ASN A 602 -2.98 29.64 -14.27
C ASN A 602 -2.89 28.18 -13.77
N GLY A 603 -4.04 27.51 -13.65
CA GLY A 603 -4.11 26.06 -13.55
C GLY A 603 -3.73 25.46 -12.20
N ALA A 604 -3.89 26.21 -11.09
CA ALA A 604 -3.71 25.63 -9.77
C ALA A 604 -4.77 24.55 -9.49
N ASN A 605 -4.33 23.42 -8.95
CA ASN A 605 -5.21 22.37 -8.45
C ASN A 605 -5.49 22.54 -6.95
N GLY A 606 -4.55 23.15 -6.21
CA GLY A 606 -4.68 23.34 -4.78
C GLY A 606 -3.53 24.15 -4.19
N TYR A 607 -3.40 24.09 -2.86
CA TYR A 607 -2.46 24.92 -2.11
C TYR A 607 -1.70 24.09 -1.07
N ALA A 608 -0.50 24.57 -0.73
CA ALA A 608 0.30 24.06 0.37
C ALA A 608 0.60 25.18 1.34
N VAL A 609 0.19 25.02 2.59
CA VAL A 609 0.37 25.99 3.68
C VAL A 609 1.55 25.59 4.53
N TYR A 610 2.47 26.51 4.79
CA TYR A 610 3.67 26.29 5.58
C TYR A 610 3.71 27.24 6.77
N ARG A 611 4.27 26.75 7.88
CA ARG A 611 4.39 27.48 9.15
C ARG A 611 5.81 27.42 9.69
N SER A 612 6.21 28.50 10.36
CA SER A 612 7.40 28.62 11.19
C SER A 612 7.10 29.41 12.46
N THR A 613 7.91 29.29 13.49
CA THR A 613 7.93 30.17 14.66
C THR A 613 8.96 31.31 14.57
N SER A 614 9.74 31.34 13.49
CA SER A 614 10.67 32.40 13.15
C SER A 614 10.42 32.85 11.72
N LYS A 615 10.54 34.19 11.45
CA LYS A 615 10.35 34.75 10.11
C LYS A 615 11.31 34.14 9.09
N ASP A 616 12.57 34.02 9.46
CA ASP A 616 13.63 33.52 8.59
C ASP A 616 14.02 32.08 8.90
N GLY A 617 13.22 31.39 9.72
CA GLY A 617 13.44 30.01 10.12
C GLY A 617 12.96 28.98 9.10
N LYS A 618 13.14 27.72 9.43
CA LYS A 618 12.64 26.59 8.63
C LYS A 618 11.12 26.52 8.70
N TYR A 619 10.46 26.55 7.54
CA TYR A 619 9.01 26.40 7.41
C TYR A 619 8.64 24.95 7.17
N THR A 620 7.74 24.43 7.97
CA THR A 620 7.19 23.06 7.84
C THR A 620 5.81 23.10 7.18
N LEU A 621 5.52 22.09 6.37
CA LEU A 621 4.20 21.93 5.76
C LEU A 621 3.16 21.62 6.84
N ARG A 622 2.10 22.41 6.88
CA ARG A 622 0.98 22.25 7.82
C ARG A 622 -0.24 21.58 7.18
N LYS A 623 -0.55 21.97 5.96
CA LYS A 623 -1.72 21.48 5.23
C LYS A 623 -1.48 21.49 3.74
N THR A 624 -1.87 20.41 3.09
CA THR A 624 -2.14 20.39 1.65
C THR A 624 -3.64 20.50 1.45
N ILE A 625 -4.07 21.43 0.61
CA ILE A 625 -5.46 21.70 0.24
C ILE A 625 -5.61 21.26 -1.21
N THR A 626 -6.46 20.30 -1.48
CA THR A 626 -6.61 19.68 -2.81
C THR A 626 -7.58 20.41 -3.73
N SER A 627 -8.33 21.37 -3.22
CA SER A 627 -9.26 22.17 -4.01
C SER A 627 -8.72 23.58 -4.28
N LYS A 628 -8.69 23.98 -5.53
CA LYS A 628 -8.35 25.36 -5.96
C LYS A 628 -9.33 26.43 -5.46
N ASN A 629 -10.53 26.01 -5.07
CA ASN A 629 -11.57 26.90 -4.58
C ASN A 629 -11.52 27.14 -3.07
N THR A 630 -10.77 26.31 -2.33
CA THR A 630 -10.57 26.51 -0.89
C THR A 630 -9.42 27.49 -0.68
N ILE A 631 -9.74 28.73 -0.36
CA ILE A 631 -8.81 29.85 -0.23
C ILE A 631 -8.62 30.31 1.22
N GLU A 632 -8.89 29.41 2.15
CA GLU A 632 -8.70 29.63 3.57
C GLU A 632 -8.22 28.39 4.30
N PHE A 633 -7.60 28.58 5.44
CA PHE A 633 -7.18 27.50 6.35
C PHE A 633 -7.11 28.06 7.77
N THR A 634 -7.67 27.32 8.73
CA THR A 634 -7.53 27.63 10.15
C THR A 634 -6.52 26.67 10.78
N ASP A 635 -5.39 27.20 11.23
CA ASP A 635 -4.38 26.46 11.98
C ASP A 635 -4.75 26.48 13.45
N THR A 636 -4.87 25.32 14.07
CA THR A 636 -5.34 25.13 15.45
C THR A 636 -4.26 24.47 16.31
N GLY A 637 -4.47 24.41 17.62
CA GLY A 637 -3.52 23.80 18.56
C GLY A 637 -2.25 24.63 18.75
N LEU A 638 -2.33 25.95 18.54
CA LEU A 638 -1.21 26.87 18.65
C LEU A 638 -0.98 27.32 20.09
N ASP A 639 0.27 27.57 20.45
CA ASP A 639 0.62 28.14 21.73
C ASP A 639 0.22 29.60 21.81
N THR A 640 -0.56 29.92 22.86
CA THR A 640 -0.97 31.30 23.13
C THR A 640 0.25 32.18 23.37
N ASN A 641 0.25 33.37 22.78
CA ASN A 641 1.34 34.37 22.82
C ASN A 641 2.62 34.01 22.04
N THR A 642 2.60 32.94 21.27
CA THR A 642 3.68 32.62 20.31
C THR A 642 3.35 33.17 18.94
N THR A 643 4.29 33.90 18.32
CA THR A 643 4.12 34.42 16.95
C THR A 643 4.39 33.30 15.97
N TYR A 644 3.45 33.07 15.05
CA TYR A 644 3.57 32.10 13.97
C TYR A 644 3.63 32.84 12.63
N TYR A 645 4.53 32.42 11.77
CA TYR A 645 4.75 32.94 10.43
C TYR A 645 4.26 31.90 9.42
N TYR A 646 3.59 32.38 8.38
CA TYR A 646 2.99 31.55 7.36
C TYR A 646 3.36 32.03 5.97
N LYS A 647 3.49 31.08 5.07
CA LYS A 647 3.52 31.29 3.62
C LYS A 647 2.74 30.19 2.93
N VAL A 648 2.14 30.52 1.79
CA VAL A 648 1.32 29.61 0.99
C VAL A 648 1.88 29.58 -0.42
N ARG A 649 1.84 28.46 -1.07
CA ARG A 649 2.07 28.34 -2.51
C ARG A 649 1.01 27.48 -3.14
N ALA A 650 0.62 27.82 -4.35
CA ALA A 650 -0.23 26.97 -5.18
C ALA A 650 0.57 25.81 -5.76
N TYR A 651 -0.09 24.74 -6.08
CA TYR A 651 0.49 23.65 -6.87
C TYR A 651 -0.46 23.22 -7.98
N ARG A 652 0.12 22.67 -9.03
CA ARG A 652 -0.55 22.00 -10.14
C ARG A 652 -0.10 20.55 -10.17
N MET A 653 -1.02 19.65 -10.50
CA MET A 653 -0.70 18.26 -10.75
C MET A 653 -0.29 18.09 -12.22
N ILE A 654 0.87 17.54 -12.46
CA ILE A 654 1.38 17.21 -13.79
C ILE A 654 1.94 15.80 -13.69
N ALA A 655 1.37 14.85 -14.43
CA ALA A 655 1.76 13.43 -14.38
C ALA A 655 1.92 12.94 -12.92
N ASP A 656 0.86 13.08 -12.12
CA ASP A 656 0.75 12.71 -10.70
C ASP A 656 1.77 13.35 -9.75
N LYS A 657 2.59 14.29 -10.25
CA LYS A 657 3.56 15.04 -9.45
C LYS A 657 3.11 16.47 -9.22
N LYS A 658 3.27 16.95 -8.00
CA LYS A 658 2.98 18.34 -7.65
C LYS A 658 4.08 19.29 -8.16
N LYS A 659 3.74 20.16 -9.11
CA LYS A 659 4.57 21.31 -9.50
C LYS A 659 4.12 22.52 -8.72
N TYR A 660 5.02 23.11 -7.96
CA TYR A 660 4.71 24.22 -7.07
C TYR A 660 5.06 25.57 -7.71
N GLY A 661 4.16 26.53 -7.54
CA GLY A 661 4.42 27.95 -7.76
C GLY A 661 5.31 28.54 -6.69
N SER A 662 5.64 29.84 -6.86
CA SER A 662 6.40 30.59 -5.87
C SER A 662 5.60 30.76 -4.58
N TYR A 663 6.31 30.89 -3.46
CA TYR A 663 5.68 31.20 -2.18
C TYR A 663 5.04 32.57 -2.18
N SER A 664 3.94 32.73 -1.45
CA SER A 664 3.36 34.02 -1.11
C SER A 664 4.32 34.88 -0.30
N GLU A 665 3.94 36.13 -0.04
CA GLU A 665 4.51 36.90 1.04
C GLU A 665 4.35 36.15 2.38
N ILE A 666 5.26 36.48 3.31
CA ILE A 666 5.18 35.94 4.67
C ILE A 666 4.25 36.84 5.48
N VAL A 667 3.26 36.22 6.10
CA VAL A 667 2.38 36.89 7.07
C VAL A 667 2.53 36.23 8.43
N CYS A 668 2.22 36.98 9.48
CA CYS A 668 2.29 36.48 10.83
C CYS A 668 1.08 36.89 11.65
N ALA A 669 0.78 36.08 12.65
CA ALA A 669 -0.18 36.40 13.70
C ALA A 669 0.22 35.71 15.00
N LYS A 670 -0.37 36.16 16.07
CA LYS A 670 -0.11 35.66 17.41
C LYS A 670 -1.43 35.35 18.11
N PRO A 671 -1.71 34.09 18.48
CA PRO A 671 -2.89 33.77 19.28
C PRO A 671 -2.80 34.44 20.64
N VAL A 672 -3.84 35.11 21.04
CA VAL A 672 -3.91 35.77 22.35
C VAL A 672 -5.28 35.55 23.00
N LEU A 673 -5.35 35.58 24.31
CA LEU A 673 -6.61 35.55 25.02
C LEU A 673 -7.44 36.79 24.68
N SER A 674 -8.73 36.62 24.59
CA SER A 674 -9.67 37.72 24.37
C SER A 674 -9.70 38.67 25.59
N LYS A 675 -9.98 39.93 25.33
CA LYS A 675 -10.27 40.90 26.36
C LYS A 675 -11.59 40.54 27.04
N THR A 676 -11.63 40.53 28.39
CA THR A 676 -12.87 40.37 29.11
C THR A 676 -13.57 41.71 29.34
N THR A 677 -14.88 41.67 29.53
CA THR A 677 -15.67 42.83 30.01
C THR A 677 -15.94 42.67 31.51
N ILE A 678 -16.02 43.75 32.22
CA ILE A 678 -16.29 43.73 33.66
C ILE A 678 -17.45 44.65 34.01
N THR A 679 -18.15 44.29 35.09
CA THR A 679 -19.14 45.10 35.83
C THR A 679 -18.71 45.19 37.27
N VAL A 680 -19.03 46.32 37.92
CA VAL A 680 -18.72 46.58 39.33
C VAL A 680 -19.99 47.06 40.04
N SER A 681 -20.36 46.39 41.11
CA SER A 681 -21.41 46.80 42.04
C SER A 681 -20.85 47.06 43.44
N SER A 682 -21.50 47.84 44.27
CA SER A 682 -21.06 48.06 45.64
C SER A 682 -22.19 47.81 46.63
N THR A 683 -21.81 47.32 47.79
CA THR A 683 -22.59 47.23 49.00
C THR A 683 -21.79 47.90 50.13
N SER A 684 -22.30 47.92 51.38
CA SER A 684 -21.58 48.53 52.50
C SER A 684 -20.14 48.01 52.61
N LYS A 685 -19.14 48.87 52.46
CA LYS A 685 -17.70 48.60 52.54
C LYS A 685 -17.18 47.49 51.60
N LYS A 686 -17.93 47.14 50.54
CA LYS A 686 -17.57 46.06 49.59
C LYS A 686 -17.83 46.47 48.15
N ALA A 687 -16.98 45.98 47.23
CA ALA A 687 -17.20 46.03 45.77
C ALA A 687 -17.15 44.62 45.17
N THR A 688 -18.18 44.25 44.44
CA THR A 688 -18.21 43.00 43.71
C THR A 688 -17.96 43.25 42.24
N ILE A 689 -16.88 42.68 41.72
CA ILE A 689 -16.43 42.73 40.33
C ILE A 689 -16.86 41.39 39.69
N LYS A 690 -17.65 41.48 38.62
CA LYS A 690 -18.01 40.33 37.79
C LYS A 690 -17.44 40.48 36.37
N TRP A 691 -17.10 39.37 35.73
CA TRP A 691 -16.54 39.41 34.36
C TRP A 691 -17.07 38.25 33.52
N ASN A 692 -16.93 38.39 32.21
CA ASN A 692 -17.29 37.36 31.27
C ASN A 692 -16.16 36.32 31.16
N LYS A 693 -16.56 35.05 30.96
CA LYS A 693 -15.63 33.95 30.75
C LYS A 693 -14.79 34.21 29.50
N VAL A 694 -13.47 34.00 29.60
CA VAL A 694 -12.53 34.08 28.48
C VAL A 694 -12.11 32.66 28.08
N LEU A 695 -12.45 32.28 26.89
CA LEU A 695 -12.14 30.93 26.38
C LEU A 695 -10.61 30.70 26.40
N GLY A 696 -10.19 29.55 26.90
CA GLY A 696 -8.77 29.18 26.99
C GLY A 696 -8.00 29.79 28.15
N ALA A 697 -8.62 30.59 29.01
CA ALA A 697 -7.99 31.08 30.24
C ALA A 697 -7.79 29.93 31.25
N SER A 698 -6.69 29.99 31.98
CA SER A 698 -6.50 29.18 33.20
C SER A 698 -7.06 29.84 34.44
N GLY A 699 -7.27 31.15 34.37
CA GLY A 699 -7.82 31.95 35.46
C GLY A 699 -7.74 33.44 35.19
N TYR A 700 -7.91 34.25 36.23
CA TYR A 700 -8.02 35.70 36.16
C TYR A 700 -7.19 36.39 37.23
N LYS A 701 -6.72 37.61 36.91
CA LYS A 701 -6.14 38.54 37.94
C LYS A 701 -6.95 39.81 38.01
N VAL A 702 -7.38 40.16 39.20
CA VAL A 702 -8.18 41.32 39.51
C VAL A 702 -7.29 42.39 40.15
N TYR A 703 -7.35 43.61 39.62
CA TYR A 703 -6.56 44.73 40.08
C TYR A 703 -7.46 45.91 40.46
N SER A 704 -7.02 46.68 41.46
CA SER A 704 -7.73 47.92 41.81
C SER A 704 -6.76 49.10 42.07
N ALA A 705 -7.29 50.29 41.90
CA ALA A 705 -6.64 51.56 42.20
C ALA A 705 -7.66 52.51 42.83
N THR A 706 -7.18 53.62 43.44
CA THR A 706 -8.01 54.67 44.01
C THR A 706 -8.20 55.88 43.08
N SER A 707 -7.50 55.89 41.91
CA SER A 707 -7.73 56.83 40.84
C SER A 707 -7.70 56.14 39.47
N SER A 708 -8.34 56.72 38.47
CA SER A 708 -8.46 56.12 37.12
C SER A 708 -7.10 55.88 36.46
N ASN A 709 -6.16 56.78 36.66
CA ASN A 709 -4.80 56.72 36.08
C ASN A 709 -3.76 56.29 37.11
N GLY A 710 -4.17 55.85 38.28
CA GLY A 710 -3.27 55.44 39.37
C GLY A 710 -2.63 54.05 39.14
N THR A 711 -1.73 53.71 40.05
CA THR A 711 -1.09 52.39 40.06
C THR A 711 -2.09 51.36 40.52
N TYR A 712 -2.36 50.38 39.66
CA TYR A 712 -3.27 49.27 39.96
C TYR A 712 -2.54 48.14 40.68
N SER A 713 -2.92 47.87 41.94
CA SER A 713 -2.40 46.75 42.72
C SER A 713 -3.21 45.48 42.49
N LEU A 714 -2.53 44.33 42.48
CA LEU A 714 -3.17 43.02 42.36
C LEU A 714 -3.95 42.75 43.65
N LYS A 715 -5.25 42.45 43.54
CA LYS A 715 -6.12 42.12 44.68
C LYS A 715 -6.37 40.64 44.81
N LYS A 716 -6.54 39.95 43.69
CA LYS A 716 -6.79 38.51 43.72
C LYS A 716 -6.30 37.82 42.45
N THR A 717 -5.66 36.68 42.59
CA THR A 717 -5.47 35.71 41.53
C THR A 717 -6.56 34.64 41.68
N ILE A 718 -7.30 34.43 40.61
CA ILE A 718 -8.35 33.40 40.48
C ILE A 718 -7.76 32.28 39.61
N THR A 719 -7.70 31.06 40.16
CA THR A 719 -7.07 29.92 39.49
C THR A 719 -8.05 29.05 38.71
N SER A 720 -9.34 29.38 38.73
CA SER A 720 -10.38 28.68 37.99
C SER A 720 -10.99 29.57 36.90
N ILE A 721 -11.10 29.05 35.69
CA ILE A 721 -11.77 29.70 34.55
C ILE A 721 -13.27 29.92 34.83
N ASN A 722 -13.88 29.13 35.71
CA ASN A 722 -15.30 29.18 35.96
C ASN A 722 -15.67 30.16 37.10
N THR A 723 -14.71 30.65 37.87
CA THR A 723 -14.92 31.69 38.86
C THR A 723 -14.92 33.06 38.19
N LEU A 724 -16.07 33.66 38.05
CA LEU A 724 -16.32 34.88 37.25
C LEU A 724 -16.65 36.09 38.11
N SER A 725 -16.38 36.02 39.41
CA SER A 725 -16.58 37.16 40.30
C SER A 725 -15.54 37.18 41.43
N TYR A 726 -15.33 38.35 41.96
CA TYR A 726 -14.55 38.60 43.17
C TYR A 726 -15.14 39.75 43.94
N THR A 727 -15.23 39.62 45.24
CA THR A 727 -15.68 40.69 46.16
C THR A 727 -14.49 41.22 46.92
N ASN A 728 -14.18 42.50 46.70
CA ASN A 728 -13.16 43.25 47.42
C ASN A 728 -13.83 43.84 48.65
N THR A 729 -13.32 43.54 49.86
CA THR A 729 -13.89 43.92 51.15
C THR A 729 -13.04 44.96 51.89
N ASN A 730 -13.53 45.46 53.00
CA ASN A 730 -12.85 46.43 53.86
C ASN A 730 -12.49 47.74 53.12
N LEU A 731 -13.39 48.20 52.27
CA LEU A 731 -13.26 49.42 51.53
C LEU A 731 -13.82 50.61 52.30
N VAL A 732 -13.26 51.78 52.03
CA VAL A 732 -13.72 53.03 52.71
C VAL A 732 -15.01 53.50 52.04
N SER A 733 -16.09 53.63 52.83
CA SER A 733 -17.37 54.19 52.37
C SER A 733 -17.17 55.63 51.83
N GLY A 734 -17.90 55.97 50.76
CA GLY A 734 -17.77 57.26 50.08
C GLY A 734 -16.61 57.36 49.08
N LYS A 735 -15.59 56.50 49.18
CA LYS A 735 -14.41 56.51 48.27
C LYS A 735 -14.71 55.76 46.99
N THR A 736 -14.19 56.27 45.84
CA THR A 736 -14.32 55.62 44.56
C THR A 736 -13.11 54.72 44.30
N TYR A 737 -13.37 53.47 43.93
CA TYR A 737 -12.34 52.52 43.54
C TYR A 737 -12.51 52.12 42.08
N TYR A 738 -11.38 51.95 41.40
CA TYR A 738 -11.26 51.62 39.98
C TYR A 738 -10.75 50.20 39.87
N TYR A 739 -11.33 49.42 38.94
CA TYR A 739 -11.00 48.00 38.77
C TYR A 739 -10.73 47.70 37.32
N LYS A 740 -9.77 46.77 37.08
CA LYS A 740 -9.53 46.09 35.82
C LYS A 740 -9.21 44.64 36.06
N VAL A 741 -9.59 43.79 35.13
CA VAL A 741 -9.36 42.35 35.16
C VAL A 741 -8.68 41.91 33.89
N ARG A 742 -7.78 40.95 33.97
CA ARG A 742 -7.24 40.26 32.80
C ARG A 742 -7.26 38.77 33.02
N ALA A 743 -7.53 38.04 31.96
CA ALA A 743 -7.36 36.60 31.96
C ALA A 743 -5.87 36.23 31.87
N TYR A 744 -5.49 35.07 32.33
CA TYR A 744 -4.19 34.48 32.10
C TYR A 744 -4.34 32.98 31.73
N ARG A 745 -3.32 32.48 31.02
CA ARG A 745 -3.21 31.08 30.62
C ARG A 745 -1.83 30.56 30.97
N ASN A 746 -1.76 29.33 31.45
CA ASN A 746 -0.49 28.61 31.59
C ASN A 746 -0.21 27.87 30.27
N VAL A 747 0.93 28.19 29.66
CA VAL A 747 1.41 27.58 28.43
C VAL A 747 2.81 27.05 28.68
N ASN A 748 3.01 25.76 28.61
CA ASN A 748 4.32 25.11 28.80
C ASN A 748 5.05 25.61 30.06
N GLY A 749 4.34 25.70 31.21
CA GLY A 749 4.88 26.16 32.48
C GLY A 749 5.04 27.70 32.62
N LYS A 750 4.77 28.47 31.56
CA LYS A 750 4.83 29.95 31.59
C LYS A 750 3.46 30.58 31.60
N VAL A 751 3.29 31.62 32.40
CA VAL A 751 2.04 32.39 32.47
C VAL A 751 2.03 33.45 31.35
N VAL A 752 1.04 33.36 30.47
CA VAL A 752 0.77 34.38 29.46
C VAL A 752 -0.51 35.12 29.79
N TYR A 753 -0.51 36.43 29.58
CA TYR A 753 -1.62 37.29 29.97
C TYR A 753 -2.39 37.81 28.75
N GLY A 754 -3.70 37.83 28.87
CA GLY A 754 -4.58 38.54 27.96
C GLY A 754 -4.60 40.07 28.26
N PRO A 755 -5.25 40.83 27.39
CA PRO A 755 -5.44 42.27 27.60
C PRO A 755 -6.23 42.56 28.87
N TYR A 756 -5.97 43.71 29.46
CA TYR A 756 -6.83 44.19 30.53
C TYR A 756 -8.24 44.55 30.02
N SER A 757 -9.25 44.31 30.84
CA SER A 757 -10.58 44.89 30.64
C SER A 757 -10.50 46.43 30.54
N ALA A 758 -11.55 47.04 30.03
CA ALA A 758 -11.77 48.45 30.29
C ALA A 758 -11.85 48.68 31.81
N VAL A 759 -11.36 49.82 32.28
CA VAL A 759 -11.48 50.20 33.67
C VAL A 759 -12.95 50.51 33.97
N LYS A 760 -13.44 50.02 35.11
CA LYS A 760 -14.74 50.35 35.69
C LYS A 760 -14.53 50.83 37.08
N SER A 761 -15.29 51.84 37.50
CA SER A 761 -15.23 52.38 38.84
C SER A 761 -16.56 52.28 39.55
N LYS A 762 -16.48 52.34 40.89
CA LYS A 762 -17.67 52.36 41.72
C LYS A 762 -17.36 53.11 43.01
N LYS A 763 -18.22 54.07 43.37
CA LYS A 763 -18.24 54.69 44.72
C LYS A 763 -18.81 53.68 45.71
N ILE A 764 -18.14 53.48 46.83
CA ILE A 764 -18.50 52.52 47.86
C ILE A 764 -19.62 53.07 48.69
N LYS A 765 -20.63 52.24 48.95
CA LYS A 765 -21.73 52.56 49.83
C LYS A 765 -21.31 52.43 51.29
#